data_3b2db27760009aaaa5a9777a14d1f755
#
_entry.id   3b2db27760009aaaa5a9777a14d1f755
#
_cell.length_a   1.000
_cell.length_b   1.000
_cell.length_c   1.000
_cell.angle_alpha   90.00
_cell.angle_beta   90.00
_cell.angle_gamma   90.00
#
_symmetry.space_group_name_H-M   'P 1'
#
loop_
_entity.id
_entity.type
_entity.pdbx_description
1 polymer ?
#
loop_
_entity_poly.entity_id
_entity_poly.type
_entity_poly.pdbx_seq_one_letter_code
_entity_poly.pdbx_strand_id
1 'polypeptide(L)'
;MLRFIMSFFGAIFTMATLGIIMCALGLGAVFTFYGRDLPSYQTLSQYTPKTISRVYNGEGRIIDEFAAERRLFVPAEEIPDIVKYAFVSAEDQNFYTHPGYDIRGIVAAAVEAVQSRGSDIRGASTITQQVMKNFLLSSDRTAERKIKELILSVRIERVMSKDQIIELYLNEIFLGQNSYGVAAAAQSYFNKPLSDLTPGEAAYLAALAQRPGNLHPVRQYDDAVDRRNYVLRRMAIDGYISQEVSQSEREAPLRTVQSGDYDSFRSTLPPRGYFTDEIRRQLSRNFGEDEFFSGGLSIRATVDPELQTEAELSLQQALEEYDRARGDWRGTGRTIAAEALANEADWRSALASLDVPRDVALGGRWYPAVVRAVEENQLVIGVEDVQETEAEPQVVPRDDIQWMSGDFFENFAEGDVVLVRRMTSDSDGSFIRWTLRQVPQVEGAFMAMDVDTGRVLAMQGGFSYQSSELNRATQAERQPGSAFKPFVYAAALDSGYTPATIVVDAPIEIDTPQGLWRPQNASNQYYGPTPLRTGIEQSRNLMTIRLAQEVGMDTVKEYAERFGVYDNMGPYLSASLGAEETTLYKLVGAYAMFANGGERVEPTLVDRVQDRYGDTVYRHESRTCVDCSIPQLPAGEAPQIDSNRDRIMNAVTAYQLTSMLQGVVQRGTASRTVNLPVPTAGKTGTTNDSKDVWFVGFTSNIVAGCYIGYDTPRSLIGGSGGGFCGPVFQRFMEKAIVTYGGGPFEVPDECNFINIDRFTGGRLSDGASGDNVVRECFRGGEEPLFGIQFDGGFAMSADLPLVDEVPQTTRQVRSSDGSTATVGPNASFGTLSSGGLY
;
A
#
# COMPACT_ATOMS: atom_id res chain seq x y z
N MET A 1 14.89 -72.04 -61.66
CA MET A 1 14.50 -70.58 -61.55
C MET A 1 13.54 -70.30 -60.42
N LEU A 2 12.40 -71.00 -60.40
CA LEU A 2 11.38 -70.77 -59.40
C LEU A 2 11.80 -70.93 -57.96
N ARG A 3 12.55 -71.99 -57.64
CA ARG A 3 13.19 -72.19 -56.29
C ARG A 3 14.16 -71.12 -55.91
N PHE A 4 14.87 -70.57 -56.84
CA PHE A 4 15.83 -69.48 -56.56
C PHE A 4 15.14 -68.21 -56.28
N ILE A 5 14.04 -67.89 -57.02
CA ILE A 5 13.21 -66.73 -56.80
C ILE A 5 12.50 -66.81 -55.42
N MET A 6 11.94 -68.01 -55.10
CA MET A 6 11.32 -68.19 -53.78
C MET A 6 12.32 -68.10 -52.61
N SER A 7 13.56 -68.60 -52.76
CA SER A 7 14.59 -68.46 -51.74
C SER A 7 15.06 -67.02 -51.61
N PHE A 8 15.12 -66.25 -52.70
CA PHE A 8 15.49 -64.84 -52.67
C PHE A 8 14.43 -63.98 -51.97
N PHE A 9 13.12 -64.16 -52.30
CA PHE A 9 12.05 -63.47 -51.60
C PHE A 9 11.91 -63.95 -50.15
N GLY A 10 12.12 -65.24 -49.88
CA GLY A 10 12.17 -65.78 -48.52
C GLY A 10 13.31 -65.15 -47.68
N ALA A 11 14.50 -64.97 -48.28
CA ALA A 11 15.62 -64.30 -47.60
C ALA A 11 15.31 -62.80 -47.30
N ILE A 12 14.70 -62.11 -48.27
CA ILE A 12 14.31 -60.71 -48.05
C ILE A 12 13.22 -60.61 -46.97
N PHE A 13 12.24 -61.52 -47.00
CA PHE A 13 11.20 -61.57 -45.98
C PHE A 13 11.78 -61.84 -44.57
N THR A 14 12.69 -62.82 -44.49
CA THR A 14 13.38 -63.14 -43.22
C THR A 14 14.22 -62.01 -42.74
N MET A 15 15.00 -61.34 -43.60
CA MET A 15 15.76 -60.14 -43.24
C MET A 15 14.85 -58.96 -42.79
N ALA A 16 13.73 -58.74 -43.49
CA ALA A 16 12.76 -57.71 -43.10
C ALA A 16 12.12 -58.06 -41.74
N THR A 17 11.78 -59.31 -41.49
CA THR A 17 11.18 -59.77 -40.24
C THR A 17 12.18 -59.67 -39.08
N LEU A 18 13.44 -60.09 -39.30
CA LEU A 18 14.51 -59.91 -38.32
C LEU A 18 14.80 -58.44 -38.05
N GLY A 19 14.77 -57.60 -39.06
CA GLY A 19 14.88 -56.13 -38.92
C GLY A 19 13.75 -55.55 -38.07
N ILE A 20 12.54 -55.95 -38.30
CA ILE A 20 11.38 -55.51 -37.49
C ILE A 20 11.48 -55.98 -36.04
N ILE A 21 11.92 -57.25 -35.80
CA ILE A 21 12.12 -57.79 -34.46
C ILE A 21 13.24 -57.03 -33.72
N MET A 22 14.38 -56.78 -34.39
CA MET A 22 15.47 -55.99 -33.81
C MET A 22 15.06 -54.57 -33.51
N CYS A 23 14.30 -53.90 -34.38
CA CYS A 23 13.73 -52.58 -34.09
C CYS A 23 12.74 -52.61 -32.91
N ALA A 24 11.89 -53.62 -32.84
CA ALA A 24 10.97 -53.75 -31.69
C ALA A 24 11.66 -54.00 -30.37
N LEU A 25 12.71 -54.86 -30.38
CA LEU A 25 13.54 -55.09 -29.20
C LEU A 25 14.36 -53.85 -28.80
N GLY A 26 14.91 -53.11 -29.78
CA GLY A 26 15.60 -51.83 -29.54
C GLY A 26 14.66 -50.77 -28.97
N LEU A 27 13.46 -50.62 -29.52
CA LEU A 27 12.41 -49.73 -28.98
C LEU A 27 12.01 -50.16 -27.56
N GLY A 28 11.83 -51.49 -27.33
CA GLY A 28 11.51 -52.01 -25.99
C GLY A 28 12.62 -51.72 -24.96
N ALA A 29 13.87 -51.81 -25.35
CA ALA A 29 15.02 -51.50 -24.50
C ALA A 29 15.07 -49.99 -24.19
N VAL A 30 14.86 -49.14 -25.19
CA VAL A 30 14.78 -47.67 -25.00
C VAL A 30 13.62 -47.29 -24.04
N PHE A 31 12.43 -47.88 -24.26
CA PHE A 31 11.27 -47.66 -23.39
C PHE A 31 11.47 -48.14 -21.96
N THR A 32 12.19 -49.24 -21.75
CA THR A 32 12.47 -49.76 -20.40
C THR A 32 13.58 -48.96 -19.72
N PHE A 33 14.61 -48.54 -20.44
CA PHE A 33 15.76 -47.82 -19.90
C PHE A 33 15.33 -46.39 -19.49
N TYR A 34 14.72 -45.63 -20.41
CA TYR A 34 14.30 -44.26 -20.13
C TYR A 34 12.95 -44.17 -19.40
N GLY A 35 12.21 -45.26 -19.27
CA GLY A 35 10.93 -45.35 -18.57
C GLY A 35 11.03 -45.56 -17.06
N ARG A 36 12.26 -45.87 -16.53
CA ARG A 36 12.46 -46.12 -15.09
C ARG A 36 12.52 -44.84 -14.24
N ASP A 37 13.13 -43.78 -14.76
CA ASP A 37 13.38 -42.51 -14.03
C ASP A 37 12.46 -41.40 -14.50
N LEU A 38 11.20 -41.74 -14.86
CA LEU A 38 10.22 -40.74 -15.25
C LEU A 38 9.50 -40.15 -14.06
N PRO A 39 9.27 -38.82 -14.04
CA PRO A 39 8.40 -38.18 -13.05
C PRO A 39 7.02 -38.83 -13.01
N SER A 40 6.39 -38.82 -11.83
CA SER A 40 5.04 -39.35 -11.70
C SER A 40 4.04 -38.44 -12.45
N TYR A 41 3.38 -38.99 -13.44
CA TYR A 41 2.28 -38.27 -14.13
C TYR A 41 1.01 -38.14 -13.28
N GLN A 42 0.91 -38.86 -12.17
CA GLN A 42 -0.19 -38.74 -11.21
C GLN A 42 -0.20 -37.36 -10.54
N THR A 43 0.96 -36.70 -10.45
CA THR A 43 1.03 -35.31 -9.96
C THR A 43 0.29 -34.32 -10.85
N LEU A 44 0.08 -34.63 -12.15
CA LEU A 44 -0.67 -33.77 -13.06
C LEU A 44 -2.19 -33.81 -12.82
N SER A 45 -2.71 -34.92 -12.33
CA SER A 45 -4.13 -34.99 -11.93
C SER A 45 -4.44 -34.19 -10.65
N GLN A 46 -3.40 -33.82 -9.91
CA GLN A 46 -3.46 -32.96 -8.70
C GLN A 46 -2.79 -31.61 -8.96
N TYR A 47 -2.44 -31.33 -10.21
CA TYR A 47 -1.81 -30.06 -10.55
C TYR A 47 -2.74 -28.91 -10.28
N THR A 48 -2.27 -27.99 -9.47
CA THR A 48 -2.96 -26.75 -9.16
C THR A 48 -2.28 -25.63 -9.93
N PRO A 49 -2.94 -25.05 -10.97
CA PRO A 49 -2.35 -24.00 -11.77
C PRO A 49 -1.98 -22.80 -10.91
N LYS A 50 -0.85 -22.17 -11.21
CA LYS A 50 -0.55 -20.85 -10.64
C LYS A 50 -1.64 -19.87 -11.05
N THR A 51 -2.09 -19.04 -10.15
CA THR A 51 -3.19 -18.09 -10.39
C THR A 51 -2.87 -16.75 -9.74
N ILE A 52 -3.35 -15.68 -10.33
CA ILE A 52 -3.17 -14.30 -9.86
C ILE A 52 -3.87 -14.11 -8.52
N SER A 53 -3.19 -13.51 -7.56
CA SER A 53 -3.84 -12.98 -6.36
C SER A 53 -4.39 -11.59 -6.62
N ARG A 54 -5.62 -11.34 -6.18
CA ARG A 54 -6.35 -10.10 -6.42
C ARG A 54 -6.70 -9.41 -5.13
N VAL A 55 -6.52 -8.09 -5.14
CA VAL A 55 -6.95 -7.23 -4.04
C VAL A 55 -8.22 -6.50 -4.43
N TYR A 56 -9.23 -6.61 -3.59
CA TYR A 56 -10.52 -5.97 -3.74
C TYR A 56 -10.73 -4.94 -2.66
N ASN A 57 -11.34 -3.79 -2.98
CA ASN A 57 -11.81 -2.85 -1.98
C ASN A 57 -13.08 -3.35 -1.27
N GLY A 58 -13.60 -2.55 -0.33
CA GLY A 58 -14.82 -2.86 0.40
C GLY A 58 -16.08 -3.05 -0.46
N GLU A 59 -16.10 -2.47 -1.66
CA GLU A 59 -17.21 -2.58 -2.63
C GLU A 59 -17.07 -3.79 -3.58
N GLY A 60 -15.95 -4.53 -3.49
CA GLY A 60 -15.68 -5.68 -4.36
C GLY A 60 -15.05 -5.33 -5.70
N ARG A 61 -14.59 -4.10 -5.91
CA ARG A 61 -13.82 -3.71 -7.10
C ARG A 61 -12.37 -4.13 -6.95
N ILE A 62 -11.76 -4.62 -8.03
CA ILE A 62 -10.33 -4.94 -8.05
C ILE A 62 -9.54 -3.63 -8.01
N ILE A 63 -8.62 -3.54 -7.04
CA ILE A 63 -7.73 -2.38 -6.88
C ILE A 63 -6.27 -2.70 -7.18
N ASP A 64 -5.87 -3.97 -7.13
CA ASP A 64 -4.54 -4.42 -7.58
C ASP A 64 -4.54 -5.92 -7.90
N GLU A 65 -3.57 -6.35 -8.72
CA GLU A 65 -3.28 -7.74 -9.04
C GLU A 65 -1.81 -8.05 -8.81
N PHE A 66 -1.53 -9.16 -8.14
CA PHE A 66 -0.19 -9.65 -7.87
C PHE A 66 0.03 -11.01 -8.49
N ALA A 67 1.03 -11.14 -9.33
CA ALA A 67 1.40 -12.38 -9.98
C ALA A 67 2.88 -12.37 -10.37
N ALA A 68 3.58 -13.49 -10.16
CA ALA A 68 4.89 -13.72 -10.74
C ALA A 68 4.77 -13.89 -12.25
N GLU A 69 3.75 -14.65 -12.67
CA GLU A 69 3.35 -14.90 -14.05
C GLU A 69 1.85 -14.61 -14.19
N ARG A 70 1.46 -13.80 -15.17
CA ARG A 70 0.04 -13.49 -15.35
C ARG A 70 -0.69 -14.68 -15.93
N ARG A 71 -1.47 -15.37 -15.11
CA ARG A 71 -2.23 -16.57 -15.49
C ARG A 71 -3.64 -16.51 -14.91
N LEU A 72 -4.62 -16.70 -15.78
CA LEU A 72 -6.02 -16.83 -15.44
C LEU A 72 -6.45 -18.25 -15.83
N PHE A 73 -6.71 -19.07 -14.83
CA PHE A 73 -7.19 -20.43 -15.09
C PHE A 73 -8.64 -20.42 -15.56
N VAL A 74 -8.92 -21.20 -16.60
CA VAL A 74 -10.27 -21.42 -17.13
C VAL A 74 -10.47 -22.92 -17.34
N PRO A 75 -11.50 -23.53 -16.76
CA PRO A 75 -11.87 -24.93 -17.00
C PRO A 75 -12.12 -25.21 -18.49
N ALA A 76 -11.84 -26.42 -18.93
CA ALA A 76 -12.04 -26.80 -20.34
C ALA A 76 -13.45 -26.52 -20.88
N GLU A 77 -14.45 -26.66 -20.01
CA GLU A 77 -15.87 -26.46 -20.34
C GLU A 77 -16.20 -24.99 -20.63
N GLU A 78 -15.45 -24.06 -20.03
CA GLU A 78 -15.61 -22.61 -20.20
C GLU A 78 -14.72 -22.04 -21.33
N ILE A 79 -13.77 -22.81 -21.85
CA ILE A 79 -12.98 -22.39 -23.02
C ILE A 79 -13.79 -22.57 -24.28
N PRO A 80 -14.10 -21.52 -25.05
CA PRO A 80 -14.87 -21.62 -26.28
C PRO A 80 -14.20 -22.55 -27.29
N ASP A 81 -15.00 -23.33 -28.02
CA ASP A 81 -14.52 -24.29 -29.02
C ASP A 81 -13.68 -23.63 -30.11
N ILE A 82 -14.01 -22.39 -30.48
CA ILE A 82 -13.24 -21.65 -31.49
C ILE A 82 -11.79 -21.44 -31.07
N VAL A 83 -11.55 -21.24 -29.76
CA VAL A 83 -10.19 -21.09 -29.17
C VAL A 83 -9.49 -22.45 -29.22
N LYS A 84 -10.12 -23.51 -28.70
CA LYS A 84 -9.56 -24.87 -28.73
C LYS A 84 -9.14 -25.27 -30.13
N TYR A 85 -10.03 -25.05 -31.10
CA TYR A 85 -9.80 -25.42 -32.51
C TYR A 85 -8.73 -24.60 -33.20
N ALA A 86 -8.58 -23.33 -32.84
CA ALA A 86 -7.48 -22.52 -33.34
C ALA A 86 -6.11 -23.12 -32.95
N PHE A 87 -5.93 -23.52 -31.69
CA PHE A 87 -4.71 -24.14 -31.24
C PHE A 87 -4.51 -25.56 -31.79
N VAL A 88 -5.57 -26.35 -31.89
CA VAL A 88 -5.52 -27.68 -32.51
C VAL A 88 -5.11 -27.56 -33.99
N SER A 89 -5.72 -26.66 -34.75
CA SER A 89 -5.35 -26.45 -36.16
C SER A 89 -3.93 -25.89 -36.34
N ALA A 90 -3.43 -25.09 -35.38
CA ALA A 90 -2.11 -24.50 -35.46
C ALA A 90 -0.99 -25.48 -35.09
N GLU A 91 -1.20 -26.32 -34.08
CA GLU A 91 -0.16 -27.10 -33.41
C GLU A 91 -0.31 -28.62 -33.61
N ASP A 92 -1.53 -29.15 -33.63
CA ASP A 92 -1.77 -30.60 -33.60
C ASP A 92 -3.12 -30.99 -34.22
N GLN A 93 -3.20 -30.96 -35.52
CA GLN A 93 -4.45 -31.24 -36.31
C GLN A 93 -5.17 -32.53 -35.90
N ASN A 94 -4.44 -33.57 -35.54
CA ASN A 94 -4.97 -34.87 -35.18
C ASN A 94 -5.15 -35.07 -33.67
N PHE A 95 -5.12 -34.03 -32.89
CA PHE A 95 -5.10 -34.07 -31.42
C PHE A 95 -6.17 -34.99 -30.82
N TYR A 96 -7.40 -34.86 -31.27
CA TYR A 96 -8.53 -35.68 -30.76
C TYR A 96 -8.50 -37.15 -31.15
N THR A 97 -7.64 -37.57 -32.12
CA THR A 97 -7.65 -38.91 -32.69
C THR A 97 -6.42 -39.74 -32.40
N HIS A 98 -5.27 -39.10 -32.11
CA HIS A 98 -4.02 -39.83 -31.86
C HIS A 98 -3.84 -40.17 -30.36
N PRO A 99 -3.06 -41.22 -30.01
CA PRO A 99 -2.83 -41.66 -28.61
C PRO A 99 -1.60 -41.01 -27.98
N GLY A 100 -1.41 -39.67 -28.10
CA GLY A 100 -0.31 -38.91 -27.55
C GLY A 100 0.86 -38.64 -28.50
N TYR A 101 0.89 -39.29 -29.66
CA TYR A 101 1.83 -39.09 -30.76
C TYR A 101 1.18 -39.24 -32.11
N ASP A 102 1.58 -38.42 -33.08
CA ASP A 102 1.08 -38.49 -34.47
C ASP A 102 2.14 -39.09 -35.43
N ILE A 103 1.99 -40.34 -35.75
CA ILE A 103 2.92 -41.04 -36.71
C ILE A 103 2.83 -40.41 -38.08
N ARG A 104 1.64 -39.97 -38.55
CA ARG A 104 1.46 -39.35 -39.86
C ARG A 104 2.18 -38.00 -39.91
N GLY A 105 2.07 -37.18 -38.85
CA GLY A 105 2.77 -35.93 -38.71
C GLY A 105 4.30 -36.11 -38.67
N ILE A 106 4.80 -37.13 -37.95
CA ILE A 106 6.23 -37.47 -37.92
C ILE A 106 6.73 -37.85 -39.31
N VAL A 107 6.05 -38.72 -40.03
CA VAL A 107 6.44 -39.13 -41.37
C VAL A 107 6.38 -37.95 -42.35
N ALA A 108 5.35 -37.14 -42.30
CA ALA A 108 5.21 -35.96 -43.14
C ALA A 108 6.35 -34.96 -42.90
N ALA A 109 6.68 -34.68 -41.63
CA ALA A 109 7.81 -33.78 -41.27
C ALA A 109 9.16 -34.37 -41.71
N ALA A 110 9.35 -35.68 -41.65
CA ALA A 110 10.55 -36.33 -42.17
C ALA A 110 10.68 -36.19 -43.69
N VAL A 111 9.61 -36.37 -44.42
CA VAL A 111 9.58 -36.20 -45.88
C VAL A 111 9.85 -34.74 -46.28
N GLU A 112 9.24 -33.80 -45.57
CA GLU A 112 9.42 -32.35 -45.75
C GLU A 112 10.88 -31.91 -45.46
N ALA A 113 11.48 -32.45 -44.40
CA ALA A 113 12.88 -32.19 -44.04
C ALA A 113 13.85 -32.71 -45.12
N VAL A 114 13.54 -33.87 -45.73
CA VAL A 114 14.34 -34.37 -46.82
C VAL A 114 14.15 -33.53 -48.10
N GLN A 115 12.93 -33.12 -48.39
CA GLN A 115 12.62 -32.28 -49.58
C GLN A 115 13.17 -30.86 -49.45
N SER A 116 13.11 -30.25 -48.30
CA SER A 116 13.65 -28.90 -48.01
C SER A 116 15.16 -28.87 -47.71
N ARG A 117 15.85 -30.01 -47.74
CA ARG A 117 17.29 -30.17 -47.36
C ARG A 117 17.56 -29.63 -45.97
N GLY A 118 16.54 -29.66 -45.04
CA GLY A 118 16.68 -29.24 -43.67
C GLY A 118 16.47 -27.73 -43.44
N SER A 119 16.11 -26.96 -44.47
CA SER A 119 15.87 -25.54 -44.32
C SER A 119 14.49 -25.21 -43.73
N ASP A 120 13.54 -26.10 -43.81
CA ASP A 120 12.16 -25.90 -43.29
C ASP A 120 11.68 -27.22 -42.67
N ILE A 121 11.82 -27.35 -41.36
CA ILE A 121 11.36 -28.52 -40.61
C ILE A 121 10.10 -28.15 -39.83
N ARG A 122 8.98 -28.72 -40.29
CA ARG A 122 7.71 -28.60 -39.57
C ARG A 122 7.82 -29.24 -38.17
N GLY A 123 7.34 -28.57 -37.14
CA GLY A 123 7.25 -29.15 -35.79
C GLY A 123 6.32 -30.36 -35.78
N ALA A 124 6.83 -31.53 -35.38
CA ALA A 124 6.06 -32.79 -35.30
C ALA A 124 5.69 -33.15 -33.84
N SER A 125 5.73 -32.19 -32.91
CA SER A 125 5.38 -32.41 -31.51
C SER A 125 3.91 -32.20 -31.29
N THR A 126 3.23 -33.15 -30.66
CA THR A 126 1.82 -33.05 -30.31
C THR A 126 1.61 -32.12 -29.14
N ILE A 127 0.35 -31.63 -28.97
CA ILE A 127 -0.07 -30.85 -27.78
C ILE A 127 0.25 -31.63 -26.50
N THR A 128 -0.05 -32.94 -26.47
CA THR A 128 0.25 -33.81 -25.33
C THR A 128 1.75 -33.86 -24.99
N GLN A 129 2.62 -33.91 -26.02
CA GLN A 129 4.08 -33.85 -25.80
C GLN A 129 4.52 -32.49 -25.28
N GLN A 130 3.91 -31.39 -25.73
CA GLN A 130 4.19 -30.05 -25.24
C GLN A 130 3.78 -29.89 -23.76
N VAL A 131 2.65 -30.45 -23.35
CA VAL A 131 2.23 -30.51 -21.95
C VAL A 131 3.27 -31.26 -21.11
N MET A 132 3.68 -32.46 -21.55
CA MET A 132 4.69 -33.24 -20.83
C MET A 132 6.03 -32.51 -20.70
N LYS A 133 6.44 -31.81 -21.75
CA LYS A 133 7.64 -30.98 -21.73
C LYS A 133 7.53 -29.86 -20.69
N ASN A 134 6.43 -29.14 -20.67
CA ASN A 134 6.28 -27.93 -19.84
C ASN A 134 6.12 -28.26 -18.35
N PHE A 135 5.47 -29.36 -18.03
CA PHE A 135 5.16 -29.71 -16.64
C PHE A 135 6.14 -30.66 -15.96
N LEU A 136 6.74 -31.59 -16.71
CA LEU A 136 7.45 -32.71 -16.11
C LEU A 136 8.92 -32.79 -16.49
N LEU A 137 9.40 -32.04 -17.48
CA LEU A 137 10.74 -32.17 -18.00
C LEU A 137 11.50 -30.85 -17.98
N SER A 138 12.84 -30.93 -17.99
CA SER A 138 13.72 -29.77 -18.07
C SER A 138 13.64 -29.05 -19.41
N SER A 139 14.07 -27.81 -19.48
CA SER A 139 14.13 -26.99 -20.72
C SER A 139 15.23 -27.42 -21.68
N ASP A 140 16.12 -28.37 -21.32
CA ASP A 140 17.27 -28.81 -22.12
C ASP A 140 16.84 -29.49 -23.42
N ARG A 141 17.47 -29.12 -24.51
CA ARG A 141 17.16 -29.68 -25.85
C ARG A 141 17.97 -30.93 -26.11
N THR A 142 17.59 -32.06 -25.49
CA THR A 142 18.28 -33.34 -25.66
C THR A 142 17.40 -34.41 -26.32
N ALA A 143 18.02 -35.39 -27.01
CA ALA A 143 17.29 -36.53 -27.54
C ALA A 143 16.66 -37.38 -26.42
N GLU A 144 17.29 -37.49 -25.28
CA GLU A 144 16.76 -38.13 -24.08
C GLU A 144 15.45 -37.53 -23.65
N ARG A 145 15.40 -36.19 -23.51
CA ARG A 145 14.15 -35.47 -23.19
C ARG A 145 13.04 -35.79 -24.17
N LYS A 146 13.33 -35.82 -25.49
CA LYS A 146 12.33 -36.14 -26.53
C LYS A 146 11.78 -37.56 -26.43
N ILE A 147 12.60 -38.52 -26.02
CA ILE A 147 12.14 -39.88 -25.74
C ILE A 147 11.24 -39.90 -24.50
N LYS A 148 11.64 -39.21 -23.43
CA LYS A 148 10.83 -39.07 -22.20
C LYS A 148 9.49 -38.39 -22.47
N GLU A 149 9.47 -37.32 -23.28
CA GLU A 149 8.22 -36.67 -23.73
C GLU A 149 7.26 -37.66 -24.41
N LEU A 150 7.79 -38.49 -25.32
CA LEU A 150 6.98 -39.47 -26.03
C LEU A 150 6.40 -40.54 -25.08
N ILE A 151 7.23 -41.07 -24.18
CA ILE A 151 6.80 -42.09 -23.21
C ILE A 151 5.72 -41.55 -22.28
N LEU A 152 5.93 -40.30 -21.76
CA LEU A 152 4.99 -39.65 -20.88
C LEU A 152 3.67 -39.31 -21.60
N SER A 153 3.73 -38.84 -22.84
CA SER A 153 2.53 -38.51 -23.63
C SER A 153 1.64 -39.76 -23.85
N VAL A 154 2.20 -40.93 -24.12
CA VAL A 154 1.43 -42.17 -24.22
C VAL A 154 0.84 -42.60 -22.87
N ARG A 155 1.55 -42.36 -21.78
CA ARG A 155 1.04 -42.71 -20.43
C ARG A 155 -0.11 -41.80 -20.00
N ILE A 156 0.04 -40.49 -20.20
CA ILE A 156 -0.96 -39.53 -19.76
C ILE A 156 -2.29 -39.66 -20.53
N GLU A 157 -2.26 -39.97 -21.80
CA GLU A 157 -3.45 -40.21 -22.65
C GLU A 157 -4.28 -41.41 -22.19
N ARG A 158 -3.73 -42.28 -21.33
CA ARG A 158 -4.46 -43.43 -20.75
C ARG A 158 -5.25 -43.06 -19.49
N VAL A 159 -4.90 -41.94 -18.86
CA VAL A 159 -5.42 -41.53 -17.54
C VAL A 159 -6.18 -40.20 -17.58
N MET A 160 -5.90 -39.36 -18.57
CA MET A 160 -6.58 -38.08 -18.77
C MET A 160 -7.33 -38.03 -20.08
N SER A 161 -8.47 -37.39 -20.09
CA SER A 161 -9.23 -37.12 -21.32
C SER A 161 -8.52 -36.07 -22.18
N LYS A 162 -8.89 -36.01 -23.45
CA LYS A 162 -8.39 -34.96 -24.37
C LYS A 162 -8.73 -33.55 -23.88
N ASP A 163 -9.91 -33.38 -23.30
CA ASP A 163 -10.34 -32.09 -22.74
C ASP A 163 -9.49 -31.68 -21.53
N GLN A 164 -9.13 -32.63 -20.67
CA GLN A 164 -8.19 -32.35 -19.55
C GLN A 164 -6.78 -32.01 -20.05
N ILE A 165 -6.30 -32.67 -21.11
CA ILE A 165 -4.99 -32.39 -21.69
C ILE A 165 -4.95 -31.03 -22.36
N ILE A 166 -6.00 -30.67 -23.12
CA ILE A 166 -6.04 -29.34 -23.76
C ILE A 166 -6.28 -28.23 -22.76
N GLU A 167 -7.01 -28.48 -21.66
CA GLU A 167 -7.13 -27.56 -20.53
C GLU A 167 -5.76 -27.20 -19.96
N LEU A 168 -4.95 -28.20 -19.60
CA LEU A 168 -3.59 -28.00 -19.12
C LEU A 168 -2.76 -27.20 -20.13
N TYR A 169 -2.86 -27.53 -21.41
CA TYR A 169 -2.12 -26.83 -22.46
C TYR A 169 -2.51 -25.36 -22.58
N LEU A 170 -3.81 -25.08 -22.70
CA LEU A 170 -4.33 -23.74 -22.92
C LEU A 170 -4.21 -22.82 -21.72
N ASN A 171 -4.10 -23.37 -20.50
CA ASN A 171 -3.85 -22.60 -19.30
C ASN A 171 -2.36 -22.37 -18.99
N GLU A 172 -1.45 -23.14 -19.64
CA GLU A 172 -0.02 -23.10 -19.33
C GLU A 172 0.83 -22.43 -20.42
N ILE A 173 0.36 -22.45 -21.68
CA ILE A 173 1.17 -21.98 -22.80
C ILE A 173 1.54 -20.50 -22.67
N PHE A 174 2.84 -20.16 -22.81
CA PHE A 174 3.30 -18.79 -22.85
C PHE A 174 2.98 -18.14 -24.20
N LEU A 175 2.27 -17.02 -24.18
CA LEU A 175 1.80 -16.32 -25.38
C LEU A 175 2.37 -14.88 -25.51
N GLY A 176 3.43 -14.57 -24.79
CA GLY A 176 4.03 -13.23 -24.79
C GLY A 176 3.36 -12.26 -23.80
N GLN A 177 3.86 -11.03 -23.70
CA GLN A 177 3.34 -10.00 -22.81
C GLN A 177 3.16 -10.48 -21.35
N ASN A 178 4.09 -11.31 -20.87
CA ASN A 178 4.01 -11.98 -19.56
C ASN A 178 2.71 -12.78 -19.34
N SER A 179 2.03 -13.22 -20.43
CA SER A 179 0.76 -13.91 -20.36
C SER A 179 0.94 -15.40 -20.56
N TYR A 180 0.54 -16.17 -19.55
CA TYR A 180 0.50 -17.62 -19.55
C TYR A 180 -0.96 -18.07 -19.59
N GLY A 181 -1.27 -18.89 -20.57
CA GLY A 181 -2.63 -19.33 -20.89
C GLY A 181 -3.43 -18.35 -21.73
N VAL A 182 -4.46 -18.91 -22.38
CA VAL A 182 -5.27 -18.18 -23.36
C VAL A 182 -6.09 -17.06 -22.76
N ALA A 183 -6.58 -17.21 -21.53
CA ALA A 183 -7.42 -16.18 -20.89
C ALA A 183 -6.60 -14.94 -20.52
N ALA A 184 -5.41 -15.13 -19.97
CA ALA A 184 -4.51 -14.02 -19.67
C ALA A 184 -4.06 -13.32 -20.97
N ALA A 185 -3.80 -14.08 -22.05
CA ALA A 185 -3.44 -13.53 -23.34
C ALA A 185 -4.60 -12.76 -23.99
N ALA A 186 -5.84 -13.30 -23.96
CA ALA A 186 -7.01 -12.60 -24.47
C ALA A 186 -7.20 -11.24 -23.80
N GLN A 187 -7.02 -11.18 -22.50
CA GLN A 187 -7.08 -9.93 -21.77
C GLN A 187 -5.90 -8.99 -22.09
N SER A 188 -4.69 -9.53 -22.28
CA SER A 188 -3.50 -8.72 -22.55
C SER A 188 -3.45 -8.15 -23.96
N TYR A 189 -3.97 -8.88 -24.95
CA TYR A 189 -3.95 -8.47 -26.35
C TYR A 189 -5.24 -7.80 -26.80
N PHE A 190 -6.38 -8.17 -26.24
CA PHE A 190 -7.69 -7.71 -26.74
C PHE A 190 -8.57 -7.07 -25.67
N ASN A 191 -8.19 -7.17 -24.39
CA ASN A 191 -9.00 -6.76 -23.24
C ASN A 191 -10.42 -7.38 -23.28
N LYS A 192 -10.51 -8.65 -23.67
CA LYS A 192 -11.76 -9.41 -23.83
C LYS A 192 -11.75 -10.69 -23.03
N PRO A 193 -12.91 -11.16 -22.53
CA PRO A 193 -13.07 -12.53 -22.10
C PRO A 193 -12.97 -13.49 -23.30
N LEU A 194 -12.69 -14.77 -23.05
CA LEU A 194 -12.56 -15.77 -24.13
C LEU A 194 -13.82 -15.91 -24.98
N SER A 195 -15.01 -15.74 -24.40
CA SER A 195 -16.31 -15.81 -25.09
C SER A 195 -16.48 -14.80 -26.21
N ASP A 196 -15.78 -13.67 -26.14
CA ASP A 196 -15.96 -12.52 -27.02
C ASP A 196 -14.87 -12.41 -28.10
N LEU A 197 -13.99 -13.43 -28.15
CA LEU A 197 -12.94 -13.49 -29.17
C LEU A 197 -13.52 -13.83 -30.54
N THR A 198 -13.11 -13.08 -31.56
CA THR A 198 -13.38 -13.44 -32.95
C THR A 198 -12.50 -14.62 -33.39
N PRO A 199 -12.87 -15.34 -34.48
CA PRO A 199 -11.98 -16.37 -35.04
C PRO A 199 -10.58 -15.86 -35.39
N GLY A 200 -10.47 -14.60 -35.85
CA GLY A 200 -9.18 -13.95 -36.13
C GLY A 200 -8.34 -13.71 -34.89
N GLU A 201 -8.97 -13.28 -33.79
CA GLU A 201 -8.31 -13.06 -32.52
C GLU A 201 -7.87 -14.40 -31.89
N ALA A 202 -8.73 -15.43 -31.92
CA ALA A 202 -8.39 -16.78 -31.47
C ALA A 202 -7.23 -17.37 -32.30
N ALA A 203 -7.25 -17.18 -33.62
CA ALA A 203 -6.17 -17.60 -34.49
C ALA A 203 -4.86 -16.87 -34.26
N TYR A 204 -4.90 -15.60 -33.86
CA TYR A 204 -3.70 -14.86 -33.48
C TYR A 204 -3.11 -15.38 -32.17
N LEU A 205 -3.92 -15.65 -31.14
CA LEU A 205 -3.44 -16.27 -29.92
C LEU A 205 -2.77 -17.63 -30.20
N ALA A 206 -3.37 -18.45 -31.07
CA ALA A 206 -2.78 -19.71 -31.47
C ALA A 206 -1.47 -19.53 -32.28
N ALA A 207 -1.38 -18.49 -33.07
CA ALA A 207 -0.16 -18.14 -33.80
C ALA A 207 1.01 -17.82 -32.88
N LEU A 208 0.75 -17.16 -31.75
CA LEU A 208 1.75 -16.82 -30.74
C LEU A 208 2.40 -18.03 -30.07
N ALA A 209 1.70 -19.18 -29.97
CA ALA A 209 2.23 -20.38 -29.33
C ALA A 209 3.56 -20.84 -29.93
N GLN A 210 3.80 -20.62 -31.21
CA GLN A 210 5.04 -21.01 -31.89
C GLN A 210 6.22 -20.14 -31.53
N ARG A 211 6.06 -18.79 -31.55
CA ARG A 211 7.14 -17.80 -31.41
C ARG A 211 6.62 -16.49 -30.81
N PRO A 212 6.22 -16.45 -29.53
CA PRO A 212 5.56 -15.28 -28.94
C PRO A 212 6.44 -14.02 -28.96
N GLY A 213 7.78 -14.15 -28.91
CA GLY A 213 8.70 -13.01 -28.99
C GLY A 213 8.88 -12.42 -30.39
N ASN A 214 8.51 -13.15 -31.45
CA ASN A 214 8.75 -12.76 -32.85
C ASN A 214 7.49 -12.38 -33.63
N LEU A 215 6.33 -12.40 -32.96
CA LEU A 215 5.03 -12.10 -33.58
C LEU A 215 4.33 -10.94 -32.87
N HIS A 216 5.12 -9.90 -32.51
CA HIS A 216 4.57 -8.74 -31.83
C HIS A 216 3.63 -7.95 -32.74
N PRO A 217 2.39 -7.62 -32.32
CA PRO A 217 1.34 -7.11 -33.23
C PRO A 217 1.60 -5.70 -33.77
N VAL A 218 2.65 -5.01 -33.31
CA VAL A 218 3.06 -3.71 -33.79
C VAL A 218 4.44 -3.77 -34.45
N ARG A 219 5.44 -4.31 -33.72
CA ARG A 219 6.84 -4.32 -34.22
C ARG A 219 7.09 -5.33 -35.32
N GLN A 220 6.35 -6.43 -35.37
CA GLN A 220 6.39 -7.48 -36.38
C GLN A 220 4.99 -7.74 -36.94
N TYR A 221 4.30 -6.68 -37.33
CA TYR A 221 2.91 -6.71 -37.73
C TYR A 221 2.67 -7.68 -38.90
N ASP A 222 3.45 -7.60 -39.96
CA ASP A 222 3.29 -8.43 -41.14
C ASP A 222 3.46 -9.94 -40.84
N ASP A 223 4.51 -10.28 -40.09
CA ASP A 223 4.75 -11.66 -39.64
C ASP A 223 3.62 -12.19 -38.76
N ALA A 224 3.09 -11.33 -37.87
CA ALA A 224 1.97 -11.65 -36.99
C ALA A 224 0.68 -11.91 -37.79
N VAL A 225 0.37 -11.05 -38.77
CA VAL A 225 -0.78 -11.21 -39.65
C VAL A 225 -0.64 -12.44 -40.54
N ASP A 226 0.52 -12.67 -41.12
CA ASP A 226 0.75 -13.83 -41.99
C ASP A 226 0.59 -15.14 -41.21
N ARG A 227 1.10 -15.20 -39.96
CA ARG A 227 0.94 -16.38 -39.12
C ARG A 227 -0.51 -16.57 -38.64
N ARG A 228 -1.23 -15.50 -38.25
CA ARG A 228 -2.67 -15.54 -37.98
C ARG A 228 -3.42 -16.07 -39.17
N ASN A 229 -3.16 -15.55 -40.36
CA ASN A 229 -3.83 -15.95 -41.61
C ASN A 229 -3.51 -17.40 -41.99
N TYR A 230 -2.31 -17.90 -41.65
CA TYR A 230 -2.02 -19.33 -41.79
C TYR A 230 -2.93 -20.17 -40.90
N VAL A 231 -3.11 -19.80 -39.63
CA VAL A 231 -3.99 -20.53 -38.70
C VAL A 231 -5.44 -20.52 -39.18
N LEU A 232 -5.95 -19.37 -39.64
CA LEU A 232 -7.31 -19.25 -40.20
C LEU A 232 -7.54 -20.17 -41.41
N ARG A 233 -6.55 -20.27 -42.32
CA ARG A 233 -6.61 -21.21 -43.43
C ARG A 233 -6.66 -22.65 -42.93
N ARG A 234 -5.89 -22.98 -41.90
CA ARG A 234 -5.90 -24.33 -41.32
C ARG A 234 -7.24 -24.67 -40.69
N MET A 235 -7.80 -23.75 -39.89
CA MET A 235 -9.10 -23.92 -39.27
C MET A 235 -10.21 -24.18 -40.31
N ALA A 236 -10.14 -23.52 -41.47
CA ALA A 236 -11.10 -23.75 -42.57
C ALA A 236 -10.88 -25.09 -43.27
N ILE A 237 -9.63 -25.52 -43.45
CA ILE A 237 -9.30 -26.84 -44.05
C ILE A 237 -9.75 -27.96 -43.09
N ASP A 238 -9.59 -27.79 -41.79
CA ASP A 238 -9.96 -28.74 -40.77
C ASP A 238 -11.47 -28.75 -40.50
N GLY A 239 -12.23 -27.83 -41.11
CA GLY A 239 -13.69 -27.75 -41.03
C GLY A 239 -14.25 -27.08 -39.78
N TYR A 240 -13.41 -26.37 -38.98
CA TYR A 240 -13.85 -25.69 -37.79
C TYR A 240 -14.48 -24.31 -38.03
N ILE A 241 -14.15 -23.67 -39.16
CA ILE A 241 -14.79 -22.45 -39.64
C ILE A 241 -15.11 -22.57 -41.13
N SER A 242 -16.05 -21.78 -41.65
CA SER A 242 -16.34 -21.78 -43.09
C SER A 242 -15.22 -21.02 -43.85
N GLN A 243 -15.17 -21.30 -45.20
CA GLN A 243 -14.22 -20.60 -46.07
C GLN A 243 -14.47 -19.08 -46.09
N GLU A 244 -15.76 -18.70 -46.06
CA GLU A 244 -16.17 -17.27 -46.04
C GLU A 244 -15.69 -16.58 -44.79
N VAL A 245 -15.86 -17.20 -43.62
CA VAL A 245 -15.36 -16.67 -42.32
C VAL A 245 -13.84 -16.57 -42.35
N SER A 246 -13.15 -17.63 -42.83
CA SER A 246 -11.70 -17.58 -42.96
C SER A 246 -11.23 -16.45 -43.86
N GLN A 247 -11.92 -16.18 -44.95
CA GLN A 247 -11.54 -15.10 -45.85
C GLN A 247 -11.79 -13.73 -45.25
N SER A 248 -12.95 -13.51 -44.67
CA SER A 248 -13.31 -12.23 -44.00
C SER A 248 -12.35 -11.88 -42.88
N GLU A 249 -12.01 -12.84 -42.00
CA GLU A 249 -11.11 -12.62 -40.87
C GLU A 249 -9.65 -12.40 -41.29
N ARG A 250 -9.23 -12.97 -42.45
CA ARG A 250 -7.89 -12.70 -43.01
C ARG A 250 -7.76 -11.32 -43.64
N GLU A 251 -8.84 -10.78 -44.17
CA GLU A 251 -8.89 -9.44 -44.72
C GLU A 251 -9.01 -8.36 -43.63
N ALA A 252 -9.51 -8.73 -42.46
CA ALA A 252 -9.62 -7.84 -41.32
C ALA A 252 -8.24 -7.47 -40.75
N PRO A 253 -7.99 -6.19 -40.37
CA PRO A 253 -6.75 -5.78 -39.71
C PRO A 253 -6.61 -6.47 -38.34
N LEU A 254 -5.37 -6.73 -37.93
CA LEU A 254 -5.07 -7.18 -36.56
C LEU A 254 -5.10 -5.98 -35.63
N ARG A 255 -6.13 -5.89 -34.79
CA ARG A 255 -6.32 -4.85 -33.78
C ARG A 255 -5.97 -5.40 -32.41
N THR A 256 -5.24 -4.63 -31.61
CA THR A 256 -4.80 -5.07 -30.28
C THR A 256 -4.69 -3.90 -29.29
N VAL A 257 -4.53 -4.22 -28.01
CA VAL A 257 -4.18 -3.26 -26.97
C VAL A 257 -2.84 -2.57 -27.29
N GLN A 258 -1.86 -3.31 -27.84
CA GLN A 258 -0.51 -2.80 -28.15
C GLN A 258 -0.50 -1.81 -29.32
N SER A 259 -1.47 -1.90 -30.22
CA SER A 259 -1.68 -0.93 -31.32
C SER A 259 -2.54 0.28 -30.91
N GLY A 260 -3.05 0.30 -29.68
CA GLY A 260 -3.96 1.34 -29.21
C GLY A 260 -5.40 1.21 -29.69
N ASP A 261 -5.77 0.10 -30.34
CA ASP A 261 -7.14 -0.14 -30.83
C ASP A 261 -8.11 -0.53 -29.70
N TYR A 262 -7.59 -1.07 -28.62
CA TYR A 262 -8.35 -1.45 -27.43
C TYR A 262 -7.67 -0.86 -26.17
N ASP A 263 -8.49 -0.46 -25.20
CA ASP A 263 -8.00 -0.04 -23.89
C ASP A 263 -7.31 -1.21 -23.18
N SER A 264 -6.27 -0.91 -22.43
CA SER A 264 -5.60 -1.93 -21.61
C SER A 264 -6.44 -2.26 -20.37
N PHE A 265 -6.56 -3.53 -20.00
CA PHE A 265 -7.12 -3.92 -18.72
C PHE A 265 -6.38 -3.23 -17.55
N ARG A 266 -5.07 -3.06 -17.66
CA ARG A 266 -4.27 -2.37 -16.64
C ARG A 266 -4.64 -0.91 -16.48
N SER A 267 -5.13 -0.24 -17.51
CA SER A 267 -5.57 1.16 -17.41
C SER A 267 -6.89 1.31 -16.64
N THR A 268 -7.61 0.21 -16.39
CA THR A 268 -8.81 0.21 -15.55
C THR A 268 -8.51 0.03 -14.06
N LEU A 269 -7.30 -0.42 -13.73
CA LEU A 269 -6.85 -0.52 -12.35
C LEU A 269 -6.26 0.81 -11.89
N PRO A 270 -6.51 1.22 -10.64
CA PRO A 270 -5.81 2.38 -10.09
C PRO A 270 -4.30 2.13 -10.11
N PRO A 271 -3.48 3.18 -10.18
CA PRO A 271 -2.04 3.05 -10.02
C PRO A 271 -1.72 2.36 -8.68
N ARG A 272 -0.71 1.49 -8.69
CA ARG A 272 -0.21 0.90 -7.45
C ARG A 272 0.28 2.01 -6.53
N GLY A 273 -0.11 1.94 -5.26
CA GLY A 273 0.26 2.90 -4.25
C GLY A 273 0.71 2.23 -2.96
N TYR A 274 1.01 3.04 -1.95
CA TYR A 274 1.53 2.58 -0.66
C TYR A 274 0.62 1.57 0.04
N PHE A 275 -0.70 1.71 -0.10
CA PHE A 275 -1.67 0.82 0.55
C PHE A 275 -1.60 -0.61 0.00
N THR A 276 -1.68 -0.75 -1.31
CA THR A 276 -1.66 -2.08 -1.95
C THR A 276 -0.29 -2.73 -1.91
N ASP A 277 0.78 -1.94 -1.97
CA ASP A 277 2.13 -2.45 -1.80
C ASP A 277 2.39 -2.95 -0.37
N GLU A 278 1.86 -2.27 0.63
CA GLU A 278 1.95 -2.74 2.02
C GLU A 278 1.20 -4.06 2.23
N ILE A 279 0.02 -4.24 1.59
CA ILE A 279 -0.68 -5.54 1.57
C ILE A 279 0.23 -6.62 0.98
N ARG A 280 0.85 -6.35 -0.18
CA ARG A 280 1.82 -7.27 -0.79
C ARG A 280 2.92 -7.65 0.19
N ARG A 281 3.51 -6.66 0.85
CA ARG A 281 4.64 -6.84 1.77
C ARG A 281 4.26 -7.66 3.00
N GLN A 282 3.09 -7.41 3.58
CA GLN A 282 2.61 -8.16 4.75
C GLN A 282 2.18 -9.58 4.40
N LEU A 283 1.40 -9.75 3.32
CA LEU A 283 0.86 -11.06 2.97
C LEU A 283 1.92 -11.98 2.37
N SER A 284 2.86 -11.47 1.55
CA SER A 284 3.97 -12.31 1.09
C SER A 284 4.87 -12.78 2.23
N ARG A 285 5.00 -12.00 3.31
CA ARG A 285 5.69 -12.45 4.53
C ARG A 285 4.89 -13.51 5.30
N ASN A 286 3.58 -13.34 5.41
CA ASN A 286 2.72 -14.21 6.23
C ASN A 286 2.35 -15.52 5.54
N PHE A 287 2.09 -15.50 4.24
CA PHE A 287 1.69 -16.68 3.44
C PHE A 287 2.86 -17.27 2.64
N GLY A 288 3.98 -16.55 2.51
CA GLY A 288 5.08 -16.87 1.62
C GLY A 288 4.87 -16.30 0.21
N GLU A 289 5.99 -16.01 -0.47
CA GLU A 289 5.96 -15.39 -1.81
C GLU A 289 5.25 -16.27 -2.85
N ASP A 290 5.52 -17.58 -2.84
CA ASP A 290 4.91 -18.52 -3.79
C ASP A 290 3.39 -18.55 -3.69
N GLU A 291 2.85 -18.64 -2.47
CA GLU A 291 1.40 -18.63 -2.25
C GLU A 291 0.80 -17.27 -2.57
N PHE A 292 1.45 -16.20 -2.17
CA PHE A 292 0.96 -14.86 -2.45
C PHE A 292 0.91 -14.54 -3.95
N PHE A 293 1.98 -14.84 -4.71
CA PHE A 293 2.07 -14.52 -6.13
C PHE A 293 1.45 -15.56 -7.07
N SER A 294 1.20 -16.77 -6.59
CA SER A 294 0.77 -17.89 -7.44
C SER A 294 -0.39 -18.69 -6.87
N GLY A 295 -0.79 -18.44 -5.62
CA GLY A 295 -1.84 -19.16 -4.90
C GLY A 295 -3.26 -18.81 -5.32
N GLY A 296 -3.47 -17.66 -5.98
CA GLY A 296 -4.80 -17.21 -6.38
C GLY A 296 -5.64 -16.70 -5.23
N LEU A 297 -5.01 -15.95 -4.34
CA LEU A 297 -5.69 -15.39 -3.17
C LEU A 297 -6.67 -14.28 -3.57
N SER A 298 -7.87 -14.32 -3.00
CA SER A 298 -8.84 -13.23 -3.03
C SER A 298 -8.73 -12.44 -1.74
N ILE A 299 -8.16 -11.24 -1.82
CA ILE A 299 -7.81 -10.41 -0.67
C ILE A 299 -8.79 -9.24 -0.60
N ARG A 300 -9.58 -9.17 0.46
CA ARG A 300 -10.45 -8.01 0.73
C ARG A 300 -9.69 -7.02 1.58
N ALA A 301 -9.34 -5.88 0.98
CA ALA A 301 -8.70 -4.77 1.65
C ALA A 301 -9.72 -3.96 2.47
N THR A 302 -9.19 -3.24 3.46
CA THR A 302 -9.99 -2.37 4.33
C THR A 302 -10.08 -0.94 3.79
N VAL A 303 -9.36 -0.61 2.72
CA VAL A 303 -9.28 0.72 2.15
C VAL A 303 -10.63 1.27 1.73
N ASP A 304 -10.87 2.51 2.10
CA ASP A 304 -11.93 3.35 1.56
C ASP A 304 -11.32 4.21 0.43
N PRO A 305 -11.74 4.04 -0.83
CA PRO A 305 -11.12 4.72 -1.96
C PRO A 305 -11.22 6.25 -1.93
N GLU A 306 -12.32 6.78 -1.39
CA GLU A 306 -12.52 8.23 -1.28
C GLU A 306 -11.59 8.81 -0.21
N LEU A 307 -11.51 8.15 0.95
CA LEU A 307 -10.61 8.55 2.02
C LEU A 307 -9.14 8.35 1.65
N GLN A 308 -8.81 7.31 0.87
CA GLN A 308 -7.45 7.12 0.37
C GLN A 308 -7.01 8.29 -0.52
N THR A 309 -7.90 8.73 -1.43
CA THR A 309 -7.65 9.91 -2.27
C THR A 309 -7.49 11.17 -1.44
N GLU A 310 -8.34 11.37 -0.44
CA GLU A 310 -8.25 12.55 0.43
C GLU A 310 -6.98 12.56 1.28
N ALA A 311 -6.54 11.41 1.77
CA ALA A 311 -5.28 11.26 2.51
C ALA A 311 -4.07 11.62 1.65
N GLU A 312 -4.07 11.15 0.40
CA GLU A 312 -3.05 11.48 -0.59
C GLU A 312 -3.00 12.98 -0.86
N LEU A 313 -4.13 13.59 -1.23
CA LEU A 313 -4.21 15.01 -1.54
C LEU A 313 -3.85 15.90 -0.35
N SER A 314 -4.35 15.56 0.86
CA SER A 314 -4.08 16.34 2.07
C SER A 314 -2.61 16.34 2.45
N LEU A 315 -1.94 15.19 2.35
CA LEU A 315 -0.50 15.09 2.61
C LEU A 315 0.31 15.78 1.51
N GLN A 316 0.03 15.49 0.24
CA GLN A 316 0.72 16.10 -0.91
C GLN A 316 0.66 17.62 -0.86
N GLN A 317 -0.50 18.19 -0.53
CA GLN A 317 -0.66 19.64 -0.43
C GLN A 317 0.25 20.24 0.64
N ALA A 318 0.32 19.65 1.82
CA ALA A 318 1.16 20.17 2.90
C ALA A 318 2.66 20.09 2.56
N LEU A 319 3.07 19.00 1.91
CA LEU A 319 4.46 18.82 1.48
C LEU A 319 4.85 19.80 0.37
N GLU A 320 3.97 19.99 -0.63
CA GLU A 320 4.19 20.96 -1.72
C GLU A 320 4.23 22.40 -1.19
N GLU A 321 3.26 22.77 -0.33
CA GLU A 321 3.20 24.11 0.26
C GLU A 321 4.48 24.46 1.03
N TYR A 322 4.99 23.52 1.84
CA TYR A 322 6.24 23.70 2.55
C TYR A 322 7.45 23.82 1.62
N ASP A 323 7.58 22.93 0.63
CA ASP A 323 8.70 22.90 -0.29
C ASP A 323 8.74 24.18 -1.17
N ARG A 324 7.59 24.61 -1.68
CA ARG A 324 7.48 25.88 -2.44
C ARG A 324 7.83 27.10 -1.59
N ALA A 325 7.43 27.12 -0.32
CA ALA A 325 7.77 28.22 0.59
C ALA A 325 9.28 28.35 0.86
N ARG A 326 10.06 27.27 0.59
CA ARG A 326 11.52 27.29 0.67
C ARG A 326 12.16 28.02 -0.52
N GLY A 327 11.51 28.01 -1.67
CA GLY A 327 12.00 28.66 -2.88
C GLY A 327 13.11 27.91 -3.62
N ASP A 328 13.48 26.73 -3.18
CA ASP A 328 14.60 25.95 -3.76
C ASP A 328 14.13 25.17 -4.98
N TRP A 329 14.48 25.61 -6.19
CA TRP A 329 14.21 24.90 -7.43
C TRP A 329 15.22 23.79 -7.67
N ARG A 330 14.75 22.63 -8.11
CA ARG A 330 15.59 21.44 -8.38
C ARG A 330 15.24 20.73 -9.69
N GLY A 331 14.06 20.98 -10.24
CA GLY A 331 13.53 20.27 -11.39
C GLY A 331 13.39 18.76 -11.16
N THR A 332 13.42 18.00 -12.24
CA THR A 332 13.43 16.52 -12.18
C THR A 332 14.84 15.94 -12.21
N GLY A 333 15.85 16.75 -12.52
CA GLY A 333 17.21 16.29 -12.77
C GLY A 333 17.36 15.44 -14.04
N ARG A 334 16.34 15.40 -14.91
CA ARG A 334 16.35 14.69 -16.19
C ARG A 334 16.43 15.71 -17.33
N THR A 335 17.09 15.30 -18.44
CA THR A 335 17.22 16.13 -19.65
C THR A 335 17.00 15.28 -20.89
N ILE A 336 16.52 15.91 -21.95
CA ILE A 336 16.39 15.33 -23.29
C ILE A 336 17.48 15.94 -24.18
N ALA A 337 18.16 15.11 -24.96
CA ALA A 337 19.23 15.54 -25.82
C ALA A 337 18.73 16.51 -26.92
N ALA A 338 19.54 17.51 -27.28
CA ALA A 338 19.19 18.56 -28.25
C ALA A 338 18.76 18.01 -29.61
N GLU A 339 19.37 16.89 -30.04
CA GLU A 339 19.02 16.23 -31.29
C GLU A 339 17.57 15.74 -31.32
N ALA A 340 17.08 15.25 -30.18
CA ALA A 340 15.70 14.78 -30.06
C ALA A 340 14.69 15.94 -30.01
N LEU A 341 15.09 17.13 -29.56
CA LEU A 341 14.19 18.29 -29.50
C LEU A 341 13.79 18.83 -30.86
N ALA A 342 14.56 18.52 -31.91
CA ALA A 342 14.29 18.97 -33.26
C ALA A 342 13.01 18.37 -33.88
N ASN A 343 12.54 17.22 -33.38
CA ASN A 343 11.38 16.52 -33.87
C ASN A 343 10.42 16.20 -32.73
N GLU A 344 9.14 16.51 -32.93
CA GLU A 344 8.10 16.29 -31.92
C GLU A 344 7.94 14.81 -31.54
N ALA A 345 7.97 13.90 -32.48
CA ALA A 345 7.84 12.46 -32.21
C ALA A 345 9.01 11.92 -31.38
N ASP A 346 10.22 12.45 -31.63
CA ASP A 346 11.43 12.02 -30.95
C ASP A 346 11.47 12.49 -29.49
N TRP A 347 11.18 13.77 -29.22
CA TRP A 347 11.16 14.24 -27.83
C TRP A 347 9.98 13.65 -27.03
N ARG A 348 8.81 13.44 -27.66
CA ARG A 348 7.69 12.76 -26.98
C ARG A 348 8.06 11.33 -26.60
N SER A 349 8.70 10.58 -27.51
CA SER A 349 9.15 9.22 -27.23
C SER A 349 10.23 9.19 -26.14
N ALA A 350 11.18 10.14 -26.19
CA ALA A 350 12.20 10.28 -25.17
C ALA A 350 11.58 10.60 -23.79
N LEU A 351 10.65 11.58 -23.73
CA LEU A 351 9.98 11.99 -22.51
C LEU A 351 9.19 10.83 -21.88
N ALA A 352 8.43 10.07 -22.68
CA ALA A 352 7.66 8.91 -22.23
C ALA A 352 8.55 7.79 -21.67
N SER A 353 9.81 7.70 -22.11
CA SER A 353 10.76 6.67 -21.62
C SER A 353 11.46 7.04 -20.32
N LEU A 354 11.38 8.30 -19.88
CA LEU A 354 12.05 8.76 -18.66
C LEU A 354 11.31 8.31 -17.40
N ASP A 355 12.11 7.99 -16.40
CA ASP A 355 11.64 7.71 -15.05
C ASP A 355 11.38 9.03 -14.30
N VAL A 356 10.16 9.52 -14.44
CA VAL A 356 9.61 10.70 -13.76
C VAL A 356 8.20 10.39 -13.28
N PRO A 357 7.76 10.92 -12.14
CA PRO A 357 6.45 10.56 -11.57
C PRO A 357 5.30 11.06 -12.45
N ARG A 358 4.27 10.20 -12.56
CA ARG A 358 3.01 10.46 -13.29
C ARG A 358 1.78 10.16 -12.43
N ASP A 359 2.01 9.80 -11.16
CA ASP A 359 1.00 9.42 -10.18
C ASP A 359 0.48 10.60 -9.34
N VAL A 360 1.01 11.81 -9.53
CA VAL A 360 0.59 12.98 -8.74
C VAL A 360 -0.61 13.66 -9.39
N ALA A 361 -1.68 13.79 -8.58
CA ALA A 361 -2.94 14.41 -9.01
C ALA A 361 -3.33 15.65 -8.18
N LEU A 362 -2.42 16.25 -7.45
CA LEU A 362 -2.67 17.41 -6.58
C LEU A 362 -3.12 18.64 -7.38
N GLY A 363 -4.39 19.02 -7.19
CA GLY A 363 -5.03 20.12 -7.93
C GLY A 363 -5.16 19.87 -9.43
N GLY A 364 -5.16 18.62 -9.84
CA GLY A 364 -5.15 18.08 -11.19
C GLY A 364 -3.86 17.31 -11.50
N ARG A 365 -3.90 16.48 -12.53
CA ARG A 365 -2.75 15.66 -12.94
C ARG A 365 -1.51 16.53 -13.20
N TRP A 366 -0.37 16.07 -12.72
CA TRP A 366 0.93 16.61 -13.07
C TRP A 366 1.47 15.86 -14.30
N TYR A 367 2.00 16.62 -15.26
CA TYR A 367 2.50 16.11 -16.52
C TYR A 367 4.00 16.32 -16.61
N PRO A 368 4.77 15.33 -17.04
CA PRO A 368 6.12 15.58 -17.53
C PRO A 368 6.08 16.51 -18.74
N ALA A 369 7.00 17.43 -18.78
CA ALA A 369 7.17 18.35 -19.92
C ALA A 369 8.66 18.61 -20.17
N VAL A 370 9.03 18.84 -21.41
CA VAL A 370 10.39 19.26 -21.78
C VAL A 370 10.42 20.75 -22.07
N VAL A 371 11.43 21.45 -21.57
CA VAL A 371 11.70 22.86 -21.91
C VAL A 371 12.23 22.92 -23.33
N ARG A 372 11.50 23.56 -24.24
CA ARG A 372 11.84 23.70 -25.65
C ARG A 372 12.56 25.02 -25.93
N ALA A 373 12.26 26.06 -25.16
CA ALA A 373 12.95 27.34 -25.20
C ALA A 373 12.77 28.08 -23.87
N VAL A 374 13.78 28.90 -23.54
CA VAL A 374 13.73 29.81 -22.40
C VAL A 374 13.68 31.23 -22.95
N GLU A 375 12.52 31.89 -22.85
CA GLU A 375 12.28 33.24 -23.33
C GLU A 375 12.31 34.25 -22.18
N GLU A 376 12.36 35.53 -22.46
CA GLU A 376 12.45 36.58 -21.41
C GLU A 376 11.29 36.51 -20.38
N ASN A 377 10.07 36.17 -20.85
CA ASN A 377 8.86 36.25 -20.05
C ASN A 377 8.17 34.89 -19.82
N GLN A 378 8.70 33.80 -20.36
CA GLN A 378 8.05 32.48 -20.28
C GLN A 378 9.01 31.33 -20.59
N LEU A 379 8.65 30.14 -20.16
CA LEU A 379 9.21 28.88 -20.68
C LEU A 379 8.28 28.34 -21.75
N VAL A 380 8.82 28.03 -22.93
CA VAL A 380 8.12 27.25 -23.95
C VAL A 380 8.36 25.78 -23.64
N ILE A 381 7.29 25.01 -23.48
CA ILE A 381 7.37 23.61 -23.08
C ILE A 381 6.73 22.69 -24.10
N GLY A 382 7.06 21.42 -24.05
CA GLY A 382 6.38 20.34 -24.75
C GLY A 382 5.82 19.36 -23.72
N VAL A 383 4.51 19.32 -23.57
CA VAL A 383 3.84 18.51 -22.52
C VAL A 383 3.56 17.10 -23.02
N GLU A 384 3.86 16.09 -22.17
CA GLU A 384 3.57 14.68 -22.47
C GLU A 384 2.07 14.48 -22.67
N ASP A 385 1.68 13.67 -23.66
CA ASP A 385 0.30 13.28 -23.97
C ASP A 385 -0.69 14.43 -24.28
N VAL A 386 -0.21 15.68 -24.37
CA VAL A 386 -1.06 16.85 -24.65
C VAL A 386 -0.61 17.49 -25.97
N GLN A 387 -1.59 17.73 -26.86
CA GLN A 387 -1.37 18.48 -28.10
C GLN A 387 -1.50 19.98 -27.83
N GLU A 388 -0.57 20.76 -28.38
CA GLU A 388 -0.64 22.21 -28.31
C GLU A 388 -1.77 22.73 -29.22
N THR A 389 -2.56 23.68 -28.73
CA THR A 389 -3.60 24.37 -29.48
C THR A 389 -3.52 25.86 -29.25
N GLU A 390 -4.15 26.67 -30.10
CA GLU A 390 -4.22 28.13 -29.91
C GLU A 390 -4.93 28.51 -28.59
N ALA A 391 -5.87 27.69 -28.15
CA ALA A 391 -6.62 27.91 -26.90
C ALA A 391 -5.83 27.46 -25.66
N GLU A 392 -4.88 26.53 -25.82
CA GLU A 392 -4.05 25.96 -24.76
C GLU A 392 -2.57 25.98 -25.18
N PRO A 393 -1.92 27.16 -25.19
CA PRO A 393 -0.51 27.25 -25.54
C PRO A 393 0.35 26.58 -24.46
N GLN A 394 1.37 25.86 -24.90
CA GLN A 394 2.27 25.14 -23.99
C GLN A 394 3.39 26.05 -23.49
N VAL A 395 3.02 27.01 -22.65
CA VAL A 395 3.93 27.95 -22.01
C VAL A 395 3.69 28.04 -20.50
N VAL A 396 4.77 28.24 -19.75
CA VAL A 396 4.71 28.61 -18.32
C VAL A 396 5.16 30.06 -18.20
N PRO A 397 4.27 30.98 -17.78
CA PRO A 397 4.63 32.38 -17.61
C PRO A 397 5.66 32.58 -16.49
N ARG A 398 6.57 33.50 -16.66
CA ARG A 398 7.58 33.85 -15.65
C ARG A 398 6.99 34.27 -14.32
N ASP A 399 5.78 34.85 -14.33
CA ASP A 399 5.08 35.23 -13.12
C ASP A 399 4.66 34.03 -12.26
N ASP A 400 4.48 32.86 -12.85
CA ASP A 400 4.15 31.62 -12.10
C ASP A 400 5.32 31.05 -11.30
N ILE A 401 6.54 31.46 -11.64
CA ILE A 401 7.78 30.90 -11.06
C ILE A 401 8.49 31.87 -10.12
N GLN A 402 7.86 32.99 -9.73
CA GLN A 402 8.41 33.98 -8.78
C GLN A 402 8.68 33.42 -7.37
N TRP A 403 8.12 32.28 -7.05
CA TRP A 403 8.37 31.59 -5.77
C TRP A 403 9.79 31.02 -5.68
N MET A 404 10.49 30.85 -6.82
CA MET A 404 11.83 30.27 -6.87
C MET A 404 12.89 31.33 -6.56
N SER A 405 13.91 30.92 -5.82
CA SER A 405 15.13 31.69 -5.63
C SER A 405 16.09 31.48 -6.80
N GLY A 406 16.97 32.46 -7.03
CA GLY A 406 17.95 32.40 -8.08
C GLY A 406 17.55 33.13 -9.38
N ASP A 407 18.44 33.12 -10.37
CA ASP A 407 18.16 33.72 -11.67
C ASP A 407 17.34 32.76 -12.55
N PHE A 408 16.37 33.29 -13.24
CA PHE A 408 15.49 32.54 -14.14
C PHE A 408 16.26 31.76 -15.22
N PHE A 409 17.25 32.43 -15.87
CA PHE A 409 18.01 31.79 -16.93
C PHE A 409 19.09 30.82 -16.45
N GLU A 410 19.43 30.88 -15.14
CA GLU A 410 20.34 29.90 -14.53
C GLU A 410 19.58 28.63 -14.11
N ASN A 411 18.27 28.75 -13.84
CA ASN A 411 17.44 27.65 -13.37
C ASN A 411 16.93 26.75 -14.49
N PHE A 412 16.93 27.19 -15.75
CA PHE A 412 16.36 26.44 -16.87
C PHE A 412 17.24 26.45 -18.10
N ALA A 413 17.31 25.29 -18.74
CA ALA A 413 17.96 25.11 -20.05
C ALA A 413 17.02 24.35 -21.01
N GLU A 414 17.25 24.53 -22.31
CA GLU A 414 16.59 23.72 -23.32
C GLU A 414 16.92 22.25 -23.13
N GLY A 415 15.90 21.40 -23.18
CA GLY A 415 16.00 19.96 -22.90
C GLY A 415 15.74 19.58 -21.47
N ASP A 416 15.66 20.50 -20.52
CA ASP A 416 15.31 20.16 -19.14
C ASP A 416 13.92 19.56 -19.08
N VAL A 417 13.79 18.49 -18.30
CA VAL A 417 12.50 17.87 -18.02
C VAL A 417 11.94 18.43 -16.72
N VAL A 418 10.74 18.96 -16.79
CA VAL A 418 10.04 19.60 -15.68
C VAL A 418 8.67 18.93 -15.48
N LEU A 419 8.08 19.12 -14.30
CA LEU A 419 6.69 18.75 -14.06
C LEU A 419 5.82 19.99 -14.16
N VAL A 420 4.69 19.86 -14.83
CA VAL A 420 3.73 20.95 -15.00
C VAL A 420 2.32 20.50 -14.68
N ARG A 421 1.49 21.42 -14.23
CA ARG A 421 0.07 21.19 -13.99
C ARG A 421 -0.76 22.15 -14.81
N ARG A 422 -1.82 21.63 -15.42
CA ARG A 422 -2.82 22.42 -16.11
C ARG A 422 -3.68 23.15 -15.06
N MET A 423 -3.66 24.49 -15.08
CA MET A 423 -4.54 25.31 -14.24
C MET A 423 -5.80 25.65 -15.02
N THR A 424 -6.93 25.42 -14.40
CA THR A 424 -8.26 25.68 -14.96
C THR A 424 -9.08 26.59 -14.07
N SER A 425 -10.06 27.24 -14.66
CA SER A 425 -11.05 28.04 -13.94
C SER A 425 -12.00 27.13 -13.16
N ASP A 426 -12.27 27.46 -11.90
CA ASP A 426 -13.21 26.71 -11.05
C ASP A 426 -14.67 26.84 -11.52
N SER A 427 -14.98 27.88 -12.32
CA SER A 427 -16.34 28.16 -12.74
C SER A 427 -16.81 27.36 -13.94
N ASP A 428 -15.91 27.05 -14.88
CA ASP A 428 -16.26 26.43 -16.17
C ASP A 428 -15.23 25.42 -16.68
N GLY A 429 -14.17 25.18 -15.93
CA GLY A 429 -13.08 24.25 -16.29
C GLY A 429 -12.21 24.73 -17.45
N SER A 430 -12.36 25.98 -17.92
CA SER A 430 -11.57 26.55 -19.01
C SER A 430 -10.10 26.64 -18.63
N PHE A 431 -9.23 26.44 -19.63
CA PHE A 431 -7.79 26.53 -19.44
C PHE A 431 -7.39 27.97 -19.09
N ILE A 432 -6.52 28.11 -18.10
CA ILE A 432 -5.93 29.39 -17.71
C ILE A 432 -4.47 29.44 -18.13
N ARG A 433 -3.66 28.49 -17.67
CA ARG A 433 -2.21 28.40 -17.94
C ARG A 433 -1.62 27.08 -17.47
N TRP A 434 -0.42 26.79 -17.89
CA TRP A 434 0.43 25.78 -17.27
C TRP A 434 1.18 26.39 -16.08
N THR A 435 1.33 25.60 -15.03
CA THR A 435 2.05 25.99 -13.80
C THR A 435 3.14 24.99 -13.49
N LEU A 436 4.31 25.49 -13.11
CA LEU A 436 5.47 24.68 -12.81
C LEU A 436 5.31 23.96 -11.46
N ARG A 437 5.73 22.71 -11.40
CA ARG A 437 5.68 21.84 -10.22
C ARG A 437 7.01 21.12 -10.03
N GLN A 438 7.29 20.70 -8.79
CA GLN A 438 8.39 19.80 -8.46
C GLN A 438 7.99 18.85 -7.32
N VAL A 439 8.60 17.66 -7.30
CA VAL A 439 8.46 16.73 -6.17
C VAL A 439 9.18 17.34 -4.97
N PRO A 440 8.50 17.47 -3.81
CA PRO A 440 9.12 17.96 -2.59
C PRO A 440 10.30 17.08 -2.13
N GLN A 441 11.26 17.69 -1.45
CA GLN A 441 12.30 16.94 -0.73
C GLN A 441 11.87 16.55 0.68
N VAL A 442 10.95 17.34 1.25
CA VAL A 442 10.31 16.98 2.50
C VAL A 442 9.33 15.86 2.22
N GLU A 443 9.30 14.92 3.12
CA GLU A 443 8.46 13.74 3.02
C GLU A 443 7.55 13.62 4.23
N GLY A 444 6.64 12.67 4.19
CA GLY A 444 5.74 12.45 5.31
C GLY A 444 4.94 11.18 5.15
N ALA A 445 4.08 10.94 6.10
CA ALA A 445 3.12 9.86 6.05
C ALA A 445 1.81 10.28 6.69
N PHE A 446 0.73 9.68 6.22
CA PHE A 446 -0.60 9.81 6.79
C PHE A 446 -1.26 8.45 6.87
N MET A 447 -2.01 8.21 7.95
CA MET A 447 -2.79 6.98 8.12
C MET A 447 -4.06 7.30 8.90
N ALA A 448 -5.17 6.70 8.48
CA ALA A 448 -6.44 6.76 9.20
C ALA A 448 -7.02 5.36 9.39
N MET A 449 -7.66 5.14 10.53
CA MET A 449 -8.13 3.83 10.96
C MET A 449 -9.45 3.95 11.74
N ASP A 450 -10.32 2.98 11.60
CA ASP A 450 -11.50 2.79 12.43
C ASP A 450 -11.07 2.38 13.86
N VAL A 451 -11.57 3.09 14.87
CA VAL A 451 -11.12 2.91 16.26
C VAL A 451 -11.56 1.58 16.87
N ASP A 452 -12.67 1.03 16.41
CA ASP A 452 -13.25 -0.20 16.97
C ASP A 452 -12.76 -1.45 16.24
N THR A 453 -12.58 -1.40 14.95
CA THR A 453 -12.24 -2.57 14.15
C THR A 453 -10.77 -2.69 13.83
N GLY A 454 -10.00 -1.60 13.92
CA GLY A 454 -8.61 -1.59 13.49
C GLY A 454 -8.43 -1.53 11.96
N ARG A 455 -9.52 -1.44 11.20
CA ARG A 455 -9.45 -1.31 9.74
C ARG A 455 -8.78 -0.03 9.33
N VAL A 456 -7.66 -0.13 8.63
CA VAL A 456 -6.99 1.02 8.04
C VAL A 456 -7.79 1.46 6.83
N LEU A 457 -8.36 2.67 6.90
CA LEU A 457 -9.24 3.22 5.87
C LEU A 457 -8.46 3.94 4.78
N ALA A 458 -7.32 4.53 5.15
CA ALA A 458 -6.42 5.22 4.23
C ALA A 458 -4.99 5.19 4.76
N MET A 459 -4.02 5.08 3.86
CA MET A 459 -2.60 5.12 4.20
C MET A 459 -1.78 5.68 3.05
N GLN A 460 -1.09 6.78 3.29
CA GLN A 460 -0.19 7.43 2.35
C GLN A 460 1.21 7.47 2.97
N GLY A 461 2.21 6.89 2.32
CA GLY A 461 3.57 6.72 2.86
C GLY A 461 4.60 7.70 2.30
N GLY A 462 4.20 8.69 1.50
CA GLY A 462 5.07 9.69 0.89
C GLY A 462 4.32 10.59 -0.08
N PHE A 463 5.05 11.46 -0.77
CA PHE A 463 4.46 12.37 -1.76
C PHE A 463 3.98 11.62 -3.01
N SER A 464 4.84 10.77 -3.58
CA SER A 464 4.57 9.98 -4.80
C SER A 464 5.17 8.58 -4.64
N TYR A 465 4.36 7.56 -4.87
CA TYR A 465 4.81 6.16 -4.83
C TYR A 465 5.83 5.87 -5.94
N GLN A 466 5.65 6.46 -7.12
CA GLN A 466 6.60 6.31 -8.24
C GLN A 466 7.94 6.97 -7.96
N SER A 467 7.97 8.06 -7.18
CA SER A 467 9.21 8.72 -6.79
C SER A 467 9.94 7.97 -5.67
N SER A 468 9.21 7.35 -4.75
CA SER A 468 9.77 6.61 -3.61
C SER A 468 8.77 5.56 -3.12
N GLU A 469 9.12 4.29 -3.27
CA GLU A 469 8.32 3.17 -2.77
C GLU A 469 8.39 3.00 -1.25
N LEU A 470 9.25 3.75 -0.55
CA LEU A 470 9.38 3.69 0.90
C LEU A 470 8.09 4.15 1.58
N ASN A 471 7.37 3.21 2.18
CA ASN A 471 6.18 3.52 2.96
C ASN A 471 6.55 4.03 4.36
N ARG A 472 6.58 5.36 4.53
CA ARG A 472 6.99 5.98 5.79
C ARG A 472 5.99 5.80 6.92
N ALA A 473 4.76 5.38 6.63
CA ALA A 473 3.78 5.04 7.66
C ALA A 473 4.17 3.77 8.43
N THR A 474 4.77 2.78 7.74
CA THR A 474 5.05 1.45 8.30
C THR A 474 6.53 1.12 8.40
N GLN A 475 7.40 1.78 7.60
CA GLN A 475 8.82 1.44 7.48
C GLN A 475 9.76 2.51 8.04
N ALA A 476 9.33 3.76 8.17
CA ALA A 476 10.16 4.79 8.77
C ALA A 476 9.95 4.83 10.28
N GLU A 477 10.98 4.45 11.01
CA GLU A 477 11.05 4.63 12.45
C GLU A 477 11.53 6.04 12.75
N ARG A 478 10.74 6.81 13.49
CA ARG A 478 10.98 8.22 13.80
C ARG A 478 10.58 8.54 15.23
N GLN A 479 11.20 9.55 15.80
CA GLN A 479 10.90 10.01 17.15
C GLN A 479 9.52 10.67 17.18
N PRO A 480 8.54 10.16 17.94
CA PRO A 480 7.21 10.77 18.06
C PRO A 480 7.23 12.07 18.86
N GLY A 481 8.28 12.34 19.59
CA GLY A 481 8.37 13.49 20.47
C GLY A 481 7.17 13.57 21.42
N SER A 482 6.62 14.75 21.58
CA SER A 482 5.47 14.96 22.50
C SER A 482 4.21 14.17 22.18
N ALA A 483 4.11 13.49 21.01
CA ALA A 483 2.99 12.59 20.73
C ALA A 483 3.05 11.31 21.60
N PHE A 484 4.19 11.02 22.22
CA PHE A 484 4.32 9.92 23.18
C PHE A 484 3.75 10.24 24.57
N LYS A 485 3.67 11.49 24.98
CA LYS A 485 3.26 11.90 26.34
C LYS A 485 1.95 11.29 26.84
N PRO A 486 0.90 11.09 26.04
CA PRO A 486 -0.33 10.46 26.50
C PRO A 486 -0.12 9.10 27.20
N PHE A 487 0.88 8.33 26.83
CA PHE A 487 1.18 7.04 27.47
C PHE A 487 1.74 7.21 28.88
N VAL A 488 2.55 8.25 29.12
CA VAL A 488 3.02 8.62 30.46
C VAL A 488 1.85 9.07 31.34
N TYR A 489 0.94 9.87 30.77
CA TYR A 489 -0.24 10.33 31.48
C TYR A 489 -1.23 9.21 31.76
N ALA A 490 -1.40 8.26 30.81
CA ALA A 490 -2.22 7.06 31.01
C ALA A 490 -1.70 6.22 32.18
N ALA A 491 -0.39 5.97 32.21
CA ALA A 491 0.27 5.24 33.28
C ALA A 491 0.07 5.94 34.64
N ALA A 492 0.15 7.26 34.68
CA ALA A 492 -0.09 8.02 35.88
C ALA A 492 -1.54 7.94 36.37
N LEU A 493 -2.51 8.15 35.48
CA LEU A 493 -3.93 8.09 35.81
C LEU A 493 -4.33 6.69 36.33
N ASP A 494 -3.79 5.61 35.79
CA ASP A 494 -4.02 4.27 36.32
C ASP A 494 -3.27 3.99 37.62
N SER A 495 -2.25 4.79 37.92
CA SER A 495 -1.53 4.76 39.22
C SER A 495 -2.20 5.63 40.30
N GLY A 496 -3.41 6.15 40.07
CA GLY A 496 -4.21 6.90 41.04
C GLY A 496 -4.06 8.43 40.97
N TYR A 497 -3.35 8.93 39.92
CA TYR A 497 -3.37 10.37 39.64
C TYR A 497 -4.66 10.77 38.97
N THR A 498 -5.02 12.03 39.03
CA THR A 498 -6.25 12.57 38.45
C THR A 498 -5.97 13.73 37.51
N PRO A 499 -6.88 14.11 36.62
CA PRO A 499 -6.71 15.30 35.78
C PRO A 499 -6.47 16.59 36.56
N ALA A 500 -6.92 16.65 37.81
CA ALA A 500 -6.74 17.79 38.73
C ALA A 500 -5.44 17.74 39.54
N THR A 501 -4.74 16.62 39.53
CA THR A 501 -3.46 16.45 40.27
C THR A 501 -2.44 17.49 39.85
N ILE A 502 -1.84 18.16 40.80
CA ILE A 502 -0.84 19.23 40.58
C ILE A 502 0.55 18.62 40.42
N VAL A 503 1.22 19.02 39.34
CA VAL A 503 2.65 18.77 39.10
C VAL A 503 3.36 20.10 38.91
N VAL A 504 4.54 20.22 39.49
CA VAL A 504 5.28 21.47 39.42
C VAL A 504 6.07 21.59 38.13
N ASP A 505 5.75 22.60 37.34
CA ASP A 505 6.51 22.96 36.14
C ASP A 505 7.63 23.94 36.48
N ALA A 506 8.79 23.38 36.84
CA ALA A 506 9.98 24.16 37.28
C ALA A 506 11.25 23.42 36.79
N PRO A 507 12.40 24.09 36.80
CA PRO A 507 13.68 23.50 36.40
C PRO A 507 13.94 22.16 37.09
N ILE A 508 14.56 21.23 36.37
CA ILE A 508 15.01 19.94 36.88
C ILE A 508 16.37 19.60 36.29
N GLU A 509 17.23 19.02 37.11
CA GLU A 509 18.51 18.49 36.71
C GLU A 509 18.55 17.01 37.02
N ILE A 510 19.01 16.23 36.06
CA ILE A 510 19.03 14.77 36.14
C ILE A 510 20.42 14.28 35.75
N ASP A 511 21.05 13.56 36.66
CA ASP A 511 22.32 12.90 36.38
C ASP A 511 22.09 11.73 35.42
N THR A 512 22.79 11.74 34.30
CA THR A 512 22.77 10.65 33.30
C THR A 512 24.19 10.15 33.05
N PRO A 513 24.37 8.96 32.51
CA PRO A 513 25.68 8.44 32.09
C PRO A 513 26.44 9.36 31.14
N GLN A 514 25.72 10.20 30.38
CA GLN A 514 26.29 11.18 29.45
C GLN A 514 26.57 12.54 30.07
N GLY A 515 26.24 12.75 31.34
CA GLY A 515 26.38 14.00 32.06
C GLY A 515 25.03 14.54 32.57
N LEU A 516 25.09 15.73 33.12
CA LEU A 516 23.92 16.39 33.70
C LEU A 516 22.96 16.86 32.62
N TRP A 517 21.75 16.27 32.61
CA TRP A 517 20.68 16.63 31.66
C TRP A 517 19.76 17.69 32.28
N ARG A 518 19.58 18.81 31.55
CA ARG A 518 18.73 19.94 31.92
C ARG A 518 17.63 20.15 30.86
N PRO A 519 16.55 19.40 30.95
CA PRO A 519 15.45 19.59 30.01
C PRO A 519 14.76 20.94 30.20
N GLN A 520 14.13 21.42 29.12
CA GLN A 520 13.35 22.66 29.10
C GLN A 520 12.00 22.44 28.42
N ASN A 521 11.02 23.30 28.73
CA ASN A 521 9.81 23.43 27.97
C ASN A 521 10.09 24.06 26.61
N ALA A 522 9.30 23.75 25.59
CA ALA A 522 9.43 24.34 24.26
C ALA A 522 9.32 25.89 24.29
N SER A 523 8.62 26.44 25.27
CA SER A 523 8.49 27.89 25.47
C SER A 523 9.69 28.52 26.16
N ASN A 524 10.64 27.74 26.67
CA ASN A 524 11.72 28.17 27.56
C ASN A 524 11.23 28.93 28.83
N GLN A 525 9.98 28.61 29.23
CA GLN A 525 9.36 29.20 30.44
C GLN A 525 8.92 28.11 31.41
N TYR A 526 8.77 28.52 32.68
CA TYR A 526 8.31 27.67 33.78
C TYR A 526 7.01 28.26 34.34
N TYR A 527 6.06 27.39 34.66
CA TYR A 527 4.69 27.81 34.99
C TYR A 527 4.26 27.45 36.41
N GLY A 528 5.14 26.80 37.16
CA GLY A 528 4.88 26.43 38.55
C GLY A 528 3.86 25.31 38.74
N PRO A 529 3.18 25.24 39.88
CA PRO A 529 2.16 24.22 40.13
C PRO A 529 1.05 24.26 39.11
N THR A 530 0.84 23.17 38.41
CA THR A 530 -0.06 23.09 37.26
C THR A 530 -0.79 21.77 37.27
N PRO A 531 -2.14 21.72 37.07
CA PRO A 531 -2.88 20.48 36.94
C PRO A 531 -2.42 19.63 35.75
N LEU A 532 -2.50 18.31 35.87
CA LEU A 532 -2.16 17.36 34.79
C LEU A 532 -2.84 17.73 33.49
N ARG A 533 -4.13 18.05 33.54
CA ARG A 533 -4.91 18.49 32.38
C ARG A 533 -4.20 19.60 31.61
N THR A 534 -3.87 20.68 32.25
CA THR A 534 -3.19 21.84 31.65
C THR A 534 -1.79 21.49 31.16
N GLY A 535 -1.11 20.60 31.88
CA GLY A 535 0.22 20.11 31.49
C GLY A 535 0.22 19.42 30.14
N ILE A 536 -0.71 18.54 29.88
CA ILE A 536 -0.80 17.83 28.59
C ILE A 536 -1.38 18.73 27.49
N GLU A 537 -2.39 19.59 27.81
CA GLU A 537 -2.96 20.54 26.86
C GLU A 537 -1.90 21.47 26.26
N GLN A 538 -0.97 21.92 27.10
CA GLN A 538 0.13 22.80 26.73
C GLN A 538 1.43 22.04 26.41
N SER A 539 1.38 20.73 26.45
CA SER A 539 2.53 19.86 26.14
C SER A 539 3.80 20.15 26.97
N ARG A 540 3.65 20.37 28.30
CA ARG A 540 4.76 20.70 29.19
C ARG A 540 5.73 19.54 29.33
N ASN A 541 7.03 19.78 29.04
CA ASN A 541 8.06 18.74 29.11
C ASN A 541 8.39 18.39 30.57
N LEU A 542 8.63 19.43 31.39
CA LEU A 542 9.11 19.24 32.77
C LEU A 542 8.09 18.53 33.65
N MET A 543 6.81 18.80 33.44
CA MET A 543 5.74 18.07 34.12
C MET A 543 5.73 16.59 33.72
N THR A 544 5.89 16.30 32.44
CA THR A 544 5.91 14.93 31.93
C THR A 544 7.08 14.13 32.48
N ILE A 545 8.28 14.75 32.56
CA ILE A 545 9.47 14.11 33.12
C ILE A 545 9.28 13.81 34.61
N ARG A 546 8.76 14.76 35.37
CA ARG A 546 8.47 14.56 36.80
C ARG A 546 7.43 13.46 36.99
N LEU A 547 6.39 13.46 36.21
CA LEU A 547 5.36 12.46 36.25
C LEU A 547 5.93 11.06 35.95
N ALA A 548 6.76 10.92 34.89
CA ALA A 548 7.44 9.68 34.56
C ALA A 548 8.43 9.23 35.66
N GLN A 549 9.06 10.16 36.34
CA GLN A 549 9.95 9.87 37.46
C GLN A 549 9.20 9.35 38.66
N GLU A 550 8.06 9.93 39.00
CA GLU A 550 7.21 9.49 40.12
C GLU A 550 6.53 8.16 39.89
N VAL A 551 5.93 7.98 38.69
CA VAL A 551 5.26 6.73 38.30
C VAL A 551 6.25 5.58 38.09
N GLY A 552 7.49 5.95 37.75
CA GLY A 552 8.56 5.01 37.41
C GLY A 552 8.60 4.67 35.91
N MET A 553 9.79 4.72 35.32
CA MET A 553 9.97 4.43 33.89
C MET A 553 9.65 2.99 33.52
N ASP A 554 9.72 2.03 34.44
CA ASP A 554 9.31 0.64 34.20
C ASP A 554 7.80 0.54 33.93
N THR A 555 6.99 1.32 34.66
CA THR A 555 5.55 1.41 34.44
C THR A 555 5.24 2.08 33.09
N VAL A 556 5.94 3.17 32.77
CA VAL A 556 5.79 3.86 31.46
C VAL A 556 6.17 2.93 30.31
N LYS A 557 7.27 2.18 30.47
CA LYS A 557 7.70 1.16 29.52
C LYS A 557 6.63 0.08 29.31
N GLU A 558 6.09 -0.48 30.40
CA GLU A 558 5.03 -1.48 30.34
C GLU A 558 3.81 -0.97 29.56
N TYR A 559 3.43 0.30 29.79
CA TYR A 559 2.34 0.93 29.04
C TYR A 559 2.66 1.06 27.56
N ALA A 560 3.83 1.57 27.22
CA ALA A 560 4.24 1.74 25.83
C ALA A 560 4.29 0.41 25.06
N GLU A 561 4.79 -0.64 25.68
CA GLU A 561 4.83 -2.00 25.11
C GLU A 561 3.44 -2.63 25.05
N ARG A 562 2.62 -2.49 26.10
CA ARG A 562 1.25 -2.97 26.14
C ARG A 562 0.39 -2.37 25.04
N PHE A 563 0.58 -1.09 24.72
CA PHE A 563 -0.09 -0.40 23.63
C PHE A 563 0.56 -0.64 22.25
N GLY A 564 1.67 -1.37 22.20
CA GLY A 564 2.36 -1.69 20.94
C GLY A 564 3.07 -0.50 20.28
N VAL A 565 3.34 0.58 21.03
CA VAL A 565 4.13 1.71 20.53
C VAL A 565 5.57 1.31 20.29
N TYR A 566 6.13 0.54 21.22
CA TYR A 566 7.47 -0.03 21.15
C TYR A 566 7.43 -1.53 21.44
N ASP A 567 8.31 -2.29 20.81
CA ASP A 567 8.50 -3.70 21.11
C ASP A 567 9.38 -3.90 22.35
N ASN A 568 10.30 -2.97 22.60
CA ASN A 568 11.18 -2.95 23.77
C ASN A 568 11.67 -1.52 24.01
N MET A 569 11.08 -0.84 24.99
CA MET A 569 11.41 0.55 25.34
C MET A 569 12.57 0.60 26.35
N GLY A 570 13.49 1.53 26.16
CA GLY A 570 14.54 1.80 27.14
C GLY A 570 14.00 2.54 28.38
N PRO A 571 14.52 2.25 29.60
CA PRO A 571 14.05 2.85 30.85
C PRO A 571 14.65 4.24 31.11
N TYR A 572 14.87 5.03 30.07
CA TYR A 572 15.48 6.36 30.20
C TYR A 572 14.42 7.45 30.33
N LEU A 573 14.59 8.41 31.20
CA LEU A 573 13.65 9.52 31.41
C LEU A 573 13.41 10.35 30.13
N SER A 574 14.40 10.47 29.26
CA SER A 574 14.21 11.13 27.94
C SER A 574 13.21 10.42 27.06
N ALA A 575 13.06 9.11 27.20
CA ALA A 575 12.06 8.34 26.45
C ALA A 575 10.61 8.74 26.81
N SER A 576 10.38 9.27 28.04
CA SER A 576 9.06 9.84 28.39
C SER A 576 8.63 11.02 27.53
N LEU A 577 9.56 11.66 26.84
CA LEU A 577 9.31 12.73 25.87
C LEU A 577 9.25 12.24 24.42
N GLY A 578 9.28 10.92 24.19
CA GLY A 578 9.28 10.32 22.86
C GLY A 578 10.60 10.45 22.13
N ALA A 579 11.73 10.25 22.84
CA ALA A 579 13.06 10.25 22.25
C ALA A 579 13.40 8.95 21.51
N GLU A 580 12.68 7.88 21.75
CA GLU A 580 12.80 6.62 21.02
C GLU A 580 11.96 6.63 19.76
N GLU A 581 12.37 5.85 18.76
CA GLU A 581 11.76 5.84 17.45
C GLU A 581 10.65 4.81 17.35
N THR A 582 9.58 5.15 16.63
CA THR A 582 8.44 4.28 16.32
C THR A 582 7.88 4.63 14.93
N THR A 583 6.96 3.81 14.43
CA THR A 583 6.26 4.07 13.16
C THR A 583 4.93 4.78 13.40
N LEU A 584 4.46 5.51 12.38
CA LEU A 584 3.13 6.10 12.40
C LEU A 584 2.04 5.04 12.59
N TYR A 585 2.21 3.89 11.96
CA TYR A 585 1.31 2.73 12.05
C TYR A 585 1.09 2.26 13.50
N LYS A 586 2.18 2.07 14.25
CA LYS A 586 2.13 1.68 15.67
C LYS A 586 1.47 2.76 16.52
N LEU A 587 1.84 4.02 16.29
CA LEU A 587 1.35 5.13 17.09
C LEU A 587 -0.15 5.39 16.88
N VAL A 588 -0.65 5.34 15.64
CA VAL A 588 -2.08 5.47 15.31
C VAL A 588 -2.88 4.32 15.94
N GLY A 589 -2.38 3.08 15.83
CA GLY A 589 -2.99 1.92 16.48
C GLY A 589 -3.11 2.09 18.00
N ALA A 590 -2.07 2.61 18.64
CA ALA A 590 -2.07 2.86 20.08
C ALA A 590 -3.08 3.96 20.49
N TYR A 591 -3.22 5.02 19.68
CA TYR A 591 -4.20 6.07 19.96
C TYR A 591 -5.66 5.62 19.78
N ALA A 592 -5.92 4.66 18.90
CA ALA A 592 -7.24 4.05 18.78
C ALA A 592 -7.72 3.43 20.09
N MET A 593 -6.79 2.87 20.87
CA MET A 593 -7.10 2.25 22.16
C MET A 593 -7.45 3.29 23.26
N PHE A 594 -7.09 4.54 23.07
CA PHE A 594 -7.62 5.63 23.90
C PHE A 594 -9.06 5.98 23.50
N ALA A 595 -9.32 6.03 22.19
CA ALA A 595 -10.61 6.42 21.62
C ALA A 595 -11.72 5.41 21.91
N ASN A 596 -11.41 4.11 21.93
CA ASN A 596 -12.36 3.01 22.14
C ASN A 596 -12.52 2.58 23.61
N GLY A 597 -12.08 3.42 24.57
CA GLY A 597 -12.25 3.14 26.00
C GLY A 597 -11.24 2.15 26.60
N GLY A 598 -10.12 1.92 25.94
CA GLY A 598 -9.01 1.09 26.47
C GLY A 598 -9.04 -0.37 26.04
N GLU A 599 -9.76 -0.72 25.00
CA GLU A 599 -9.76 -2.06 24.43
C GLU A 599 -8.63 -2.22 23.41
N ARG A 600 -8.00 -3.40 23.39
CA ARG A 600 -6.97 -3.72 22.42
C ARG A 600 -7.54 -3.74 21.01
N VAL A 601 -6.90 -3.02 20.10
CA VAL A 601 -7.19 -3.06 18.67
C VAL A 601 -5.87 -3.02 17.90
N GLU A 602 -5.78 -3.81 16.84
CA GLU A 602 -4.61 -3.89 15.99
C GLU A 602 -4.95 -3.37 14.59
N PRO A 603 -4.11 -2.51 14.02
CA PRO A 603 -4.32 -2.04 12.67
C PRO A 603 -4.24 -3.16 11.65
N THR A 604 -5.15 -3.20 10.71
CA THR A 604 -5.14 -4.14 9.58
C THR A 604 -5.46 -3.45 8.27
N LEU A 605 -4.76 -3.86 7.20
CA LEU A 605 -5.07 -3.46 5.82
C LEU A 605 -5.97 -4.49 5.12
N VAL A 606 -6.16 -5.65 5.73
CA VAL A 606 -6.86 -6.78 5.13
C VAL A 606 -7.96 -7.27 6.06
N ASP A 607 -9.17 -7.27 5.55
CA ASP A 607 -10.36 -7.75 6.25
C ASP A 607 -10.45 -9.28 6.21
N ARG A 608 -10.20 -9.84 5.02
CA ARG A 608 -10.32 -11.26 4.75
C ARG A 608 -9.43 -11.70 3.60
N VAL A 609 -8.86 -12.88 3.71
CA VAL A 609 -8.20 -13.59 2.62
C VAL A 609 -8.93 -14.92 2.40
N GLN A 610 -9.26 -15.18 1.15
CA GLN A 610 -9.80 -16.47 0.70
C GLN A 610 -8.80 -17.09 -0.28
N ASP A 611 -8.71 -18.40 -0.22
CA ASP A 611 -7.93 -19.15 -1.20
C ASP A 611 -8.69 -19.23 -2.55
N ARG A 612 -8.09 -19.90 -3.51
CA ARG A 612 -8.67 -20.12 -4.85
C ARG A 612 -9.98 -20.90 -4.86
N TYR A 613 -10.29 -21.65 -3.81
CA TYR A 613 -11.50 -22.45 -3.68
C TYR A 613 -12.62 -21.66 -2.99
N GLY A 614 -12.32 -20.45 -2.51
CA GLY A 614 -13.24 -19.59 -1.79
C GLY A 614 -13.24 -19.83 -0.27
N ASP A 615 -12.39 -20.73 0.21
CA ASP A 615 -12.27 -20.99 1.64
C ASP A 615 -11.55 -19.80 2.32
N THR A 616 -12.08 -19.37 3.46
CA THR A 616 -11.50 -18.27 4.21
C THR A 616 -10.29 -18.76 5.01
N VAL A 617 -9.08 -18.33 4.61
CA VAL A 617 -7.81 -18.67 5.25
C VAL A 617 -7.37 -17.63 6.28
N TYR A 618 -7.89 -16.42 6.20
CA TYR A 618 -7.69 -15.34 7.17
C TYR A 618 -8.92 -14.46 7.27
N ARG A 619 -9.28 -14.08 8.50
CA ARG A 619 -10.30 -13.08 8.83
C ARG A 619 -9.81 -12.26 10.02
N HIS A 620 -9.81 -10.94 9.88
CA HIS A 620 -9.41 -10.03 10.95
C HIS A 620 -10.46 -9.94 12.04
N GLU A 621 -11.72 -9.72 11.67
CA GLU A 621 -12.82 -9.54 12.62
C GLU A 621 -13.23 -10.86 13.26
N SER A 622 -13.09 -10.94 14.56
CA SER A 622 -13.41 -12.14 15.37
C SER A 622 -14.57 -11.93 16.35
N ARG A 623 -15.14 -10.71 16.41
CA ARG A 623 -16.31 -10.45 17.25
C ARG A 623 -17.50 -11.32 16.84
N THR A 624 -18.28 -11.74 17.82
CA THR A 624 -19.44 -12.58 17.58
C THR A 624 -20.72 -11.72 17.58
N CYS A 625 -21.49 -11.84 16.51
CA CYS A 625 -22.82 -11.26 16.47
C CYS A 625 -23.84 -12.32 16.94
N VAL A 626 -24.50 -12.08 18.05
CA VAL A 626 -25.46 -13.04 18.64
C VAL A 626 -26.74 -13.12 17.82
N ASP A 627 -27.25 -11.99 17.33
CA ASP A 627 -28.58 -11.86 16.74
C ASP A 627 -28.56 -11.55 15.22
N CYS A 628 -27.37 -11.58 14.57
CA CYS A 628 -27.27 -11.29 13.12
C CYS A 628 -27.96 -12.31 12.21
N SER A 629 -28.27 -13.49 12.70
CA SER A 629 -29.00 -14.54 11.96
C SER A 629 -30.51 -14.42 12.08
N ILE A 630 -31.01 -13.53 12.95
CA ILE A 630 -32.46 -13.32 13.14
C ILE A 630 -32.96 -12.48 11.97
N PRO A 631 -33.95 -12.94 11.19
CA PRO A 631 -34.44 -12.23 10.02
C PRO A 631 -35.00 -10.83 10.29
N GLN A 632 -35.51 -10.61 11.51
CA GLN A 632 -36.04 -9.31 11.92
C GLN A 632 -35.95 -9.21 13.46
N LEU A 633 -35.17 -8.19 13.89
CA LEU A 633 -35.11 -7.84 15.31
C LEU A 633 -36.34 -7.02 15.73
N PRO A 634 -36.72 -7.03 17.02
CA PRO A 634 -37.73 -6.15 17.56
C PRO A 634 -37.46 -4.68 17.22
N ALA A 635 -38.54 -3.89 17.06
CA ALA A 635 -38.39 -2.48 16.70
C ALA A 635 -37.61 -1.71 17.79
N GLY A 636 -36.49 -1.10 17.42
CA GLY A 636 -35.63 -0.36 18.31
C GLY A 636 -34.48 -1.15 18.93
N GLU A 637 -34.37 -2.45 18.62
CA GLU A 637 -33.22 -3.26 19.01
C GLU A 637 -32.22 -3.38 17.87
N ALA A 638 -30.92 -3.27 18.21
CA ALA A 638 -29.79 -3.54 17.32
C ALA A 638 -29.22 -4.93 17.60
N PRO A 639 -28.54 -5.57 16.64
CA PRO A 639 -27.85 -6.82 16.90
C PRO A 639 -26.80 -6.66 18.01
N GLN A 640 -26.74 -7.62 18.92
CA GLN A 640 -25.74 -7.63 19.96
C GLN A 640 -24.42 -8.15 19.39
N ILE A 641 -23.37 -7.35 19.49
CA ILE A 641 -22.02 -7.73 19.11
C ILE A 641 -21.20 -7.89 20.38
N ASP A 642 -20.81 -9.14 20.67
CA ASP A 642 -19.94 -9.44 21.80
C ASP A 642 -18.48 -9.22 21.40
N SER A 643 -17.82 -8.28 22.09
CA SER A 643 -16.39 -8.05 21.95
C SER A 643 -15.63 -9.12 22.75
N ASN A 644 -14.65 -9.74 22.09
CA ASN A 644 -13.71 -10.67 22.72
C ASN A 644 -12.34 -10.02 22.92
N ARG A 645 -12.27 -8.69 22.90
CA ARG A 645 -11.03 -7.95 23.01
C ARG A 645 -10.61 -7.82 24.46
N ASP A 646 -9.30 -7.87 24.65
CA ASP A 646 -8.69 -7.61 25.95
C ASP A 646 -8.77 -6.11 26.29
N ARG A 647 -9.29 -5.78 27.46
CA ARG A 647 -9.18 -4.43 27.99
C ARG A 647 -7.78 -4.23 28.58
N ILE A 648 -7.00 -3.32 27.96
CA ILE A 648 -5.62 -3.05 28.33
C ILE A 648 -5.44 -1.80 29.19
N MET A 649 -6.48 -0.98 29.33
CA MET A 649 -6.53 0.20 30.16
C MET A 649 -7.91 0.34 30.77
N ASN A 650 -7.99 0.86 31.99
CA ASN A 650 -9.27 1.13 32.64
C ASN A 650 -10.10 2.15 31.84
N ALA A 651 -11.40 1.92 31.68
CA ALA A 651 -12.26 2.78 30.86
C ALA A 651 -12.32 4.23 31.38
N VAL A 652 -12.32 4.43 32.70
CA VAL A 652 -12.29 5.78 33.30
C VAL A 652 -10.98 6.48 32.97
N THR A 653 -9.85 5.78 33.03
CA THR A 653 -8.55 6.32 32.60
C THR A 653 -8.55 6.73 31.13
N ALA A 654 -9.10 5.89 30.24
CA ALA A 654 -9.24 6.19 28.83
C ALA A 654 -10.08 7.44 28.61
N TYR A 655 -11.20 7.55 29.31
CA TYR A 655 -12.09 8.71 29.21
C TYR A 655 -11.42 9.99 29.76
N GLN A 656 -10.77 9.92 30.92
CA GLN A 656 -10.04 11.06 31.52
C GLN A 656 -8.95 11.55 30.56
N LEU A 657 -8.15 10.64 30.00
CA LEU A 657 -7.12 10.97 29.02
C LEU A 657 -7.72 11.59 27.76
N THR A 658 -8.78 11.00 27.20
CA THR A 658 -9.50 11.51 26.03
C THR A 658 -10.04 12.91 26.28
N SER A 659 -10.65 13.16 27.44
CA SER A 659 -11.11 14.47 27.86
C SER A 659 -9.97 15.51 27.91
N MET A 660 -8.81 15.13 28.45
CA MET A 660 -7.62 16.00 28.46
C MET A 660 -7.08 16.23 27.04
N LEU A 661 -7.08 15.22 26.15
CA LEU A 661 -6.67 15.34 24.76
C LEU A 661 -7.65 16.16 23.91
N GLN A 662 -8.95 16.20 24.25
CA GLN A 662 -9.88 17.17 23.69
C GLN A 662 -9.44 18.62 24.01
N GLY A 663 -8.93 18.85 25.23
CA GLY A 663 -8.38 20.15 25.63
C GLY A 663 -7.18 20.59 24.78
N VAL A 664 -6.36 19.65 24.26
CA VAL A 664 -5.26 19.97 23.33
C VAL A 664 -5.78 20.59 22.03
N VAL A 665 -6.91 20.08 21.53
CA VAL A 665 -7.57 20.59 20.32
C VAL A 665 -8.35 21.87 20.60
N GLN A 666 -9.06 21.95 21.71
CA GLN A 666 -9.92 23.09 22.01
C GLN A 666 -9.16 24.34 22.47
N ARG A 667 -8.08 24.17 23.26
CA ARG A 667 -7.40 25.23 23.99
C ARG A 667 -5.87 25.14 23.95
N GLY A 668 -5.37 23.98 23.52
CA GLY A 668 -3.95 23.64 23.59
C GLY A 668 -3.21 23.86 22.27
N THR A 669 -2.22 23.02 22.07
CA THR A 669 -1.23 23.15 20.98
C THR A 669 -1.78 22.93 19.56
N ALA A 670 -2.99 22.38 19.41
CA ALA A 670 -3.66 22.16 18.10
C ALA A 670 -4.85 23.10 17.86
N SER A 671 -5.21 23.96 18.81
CA SER A 671 -6.44 24.75 18.77
C SER A 671 -6.57 25.75 17.60
N ARG A 672 -5.46 26.08 16.94
CA ARG A 672 -5.46 27.00 15.79
C ARG A 672 -5.65 26.31 14.45
N THR A 673 -5.44 25.01 14.40
CA THR A 673 -5.37 24.25 13.12
C THR A 673 -6.33 23.10 13.03
N VAL A 674 -6.89 22.65 14.15
CA VAL A 674 -7.87 21.58 14.21
C VAL A 674 -9.14 22.11 14.85
N ASN A 675 -10.23 22.17 14.08
CA ASN A 675 -11.54 22.63 14.50
C ASN A 675 -12.63 21.90 13.73
N LEU A 676 -13.00 20.72 14.19
CA LEU A 676 -14.05 19.90 13.57
C LEU A 676 -15.39 20.11 14.28
N PRO A 677 -16.52 19.92 13.57
CA PRO A 677 -17.86 20.07 14.16
C PRO A 677 -18.25 18.91 15.11
N VAL A 678 -17.36 17.94 15.31
CA VAL A 678 -17.55 16.78 16.18
C VAL A 678 -16.50 16.79 17.30
N PRO A 679 -16.77 16.16 18.47
CA PRO A 679 -15.79 16.02 19.53
C PRO A 679 -14.52 15.37 19.01
N THR A 680 -13.40 16.07 19.17
CA THR A 680 -12.10 15.65 18.65
C THR A 680 -11.05 15.77 19.72
N ALA A 681 -10.25 14.72 19.88
CA ALA A 681 -9.11 14.66 20.76
C ALA A 681 -7.82 14.44 19.95
N GLY A 682 -6.67 14.84 20.48
CA GLY A 682 -5.42 14.59 19.77
C GLY A 682 -4.20 15.16 20.49
N LYS A 683 -3.02 14.88 19.92
CA LYS A 683 -1.75 15.36 20.47
C LYS A 683 -0.77 15.72 19.36
N THR A 684 -0.13 16.87 19.51
CA THR A 684 0.96 17.31 18.67
C THR A 684 2.28 16.65 19.13
N GLY A 685 3.12 16.27 18.19
CA GLY A 685 4.50 15.88 18.39
C GLY A 685 5.43 16.82 17.66
N THR A 686 6.53 17.16 18.29
CA THR A 686 7.63 17.93 17.69
C THR A 686 8.90 17.49 18.38
N THR A 687 9.88 17.06 17.60
CA THR A 687 11.18 16.65 18.10
C THR A 687 12.09 17.85 18.29
N ASN A 688 13.23 17.63 18.94
CA ASN A 688 14.27 18.65 19.06
C ASN A 688 14.67 19.17 17.67
N ASP A 689 14.89 20.48 17.57
CA ASP A 689 15.20 21.17 16.32
C ASP A 689 14.12 21.03 15.24
N SER A 690 12.91 20.59 15.60
CA SER A 690 11.79 20.37 14.68
C SER A 690 12.17 19.49 13.47
N LYS A 691 12.94 18.41 13.70
CA LYS A 691 13.33 17.49 12.61
C LYS A 691 12.16 16.65 12.13
N ASP A 692 11.31 16.25 13.06
CA ASP A 692 10.11 15.48 12.83
C ASP A 692 8.93 16.16 13.51
N VAL A 693 7.83 16.27 12.82
CA VAL A 693 6.59 16.85 13.36
C VAL A 693 5.45 15.87 13.16
N TRP A 694 4.58 15.78 14.18
CA TRP A 694 3.51 14.82 14.26
C TRP A 694 2.22 15.44 14.73
N PHE A 695 1.12 14.91 14.26
CA PHE A 695 -0.18 15.05 14.91
C PHE A 695 -0.91 13.73 14.83
N VAL A 696 -1.38 13.24 15.98
CA VAL A 696 -2.29 12.08 16.03
C VAL A 696 -3.54 12.54 16.77
N GLY A 697 -4.68 12.38 16.12
CA GLY A 697 -5.96 12.78 16.66
C GLY A 697 -7.05 11.78 16.33
N PHE A 698 -8.16 11.88 17.05
CA PHE A 698 -9.28 10.96 16.90
C PHE A 698 -10.63 11.59 17.26
N THR A 699 -11.67 11.05 16.67
CA THR A 699 -13.07 11.17 17.07
C THR A 699 -13.48 9.87 17.77
N SER A 700 -14.75 9.72 18.10
CA SER A 700 -15.28 8.44 18.61
C SER A 700 -15.17 7.27 17.60
N ASN A 701 -14.99 7.54 16.31
CA ASN A 701 -15.10 6.53 15.25
C ASN A 701 -13.81 6.35 14.46
N ILE A 702 -13.03 7.40 14.28
CA ILE A 702 -11.81 7.40 13.46
C ILE A 702 -10.64 7.98 14.23
N VAL A 703 -9.49 7.32 14.15
CA VAL A 703 -8.19 7.84 14.52
C VAL A 703 -7.38 8.10 13.26
N ALA A 704 -6.69 9.24 13.21
CA ALA A 704 -5.79 9.54 12.11
C ALA A 704 -4.50 10.19 12.62
N GLY A 705 -3.40 9.90 11.93
CA GLY A 705 -2.09 10.42 12.25
C GLY A 705 -1.36 10.94 11.02
N CYS A 706 -0.60 11.99 11.23
CA CYS A 706 0.28 12.59 10.25
C CYS A 706 1.71 12.71 10.83
N TYR A 707 2.67 12.43 9.98
CA TYR A 707 4.10 12.66 10.20
C TYR A 707 4.67 13.44 9.02
N ILE A 708 5.52 14.43 9.27
CA ILE A 708 6.29 15.16 8.26
C ILE A 708 7.72 15.32 8.73
N GLY A 709 8.69 15.04 7.86
CA GLY A 709 10.12 15.13 8.11
C GLY A 709 10.93 14.87 6.85
N TYR A 710 12.25 15.00 6.93
CA TYR A 710 13.13 14.60 5.84
C TYR A 710 13.67 13.18 6.06
N ASP A 711 13.88 12.41 5.01
CA ASP A 711 14.48 11.08 5.10
C ASP A 711 15.86 11.12 5.78
N THR A 712 16.69 12.11 5.42
CA THR A 712 17.87 12.47 6.18
C THR A 712 17.49 13.56 7.16
N PRO A 713 17.44 13.28 8.49
CA PRO A 713 16.90 14.22 9.48
C PRO A 713 17.59 15.59 9.47
N ARG A 714 16.82 16.64 9.19
CA ARG A 714 17.22 18.06 9.27
C ARG A 714 16.03 18.89 9.71
N SER A 715 16.31 20.07 10.29
CA SER A 715 15.27 20.94 10.81
C SER A 715 14.26 21.38 9.75
N LEU A 716 12.98 21.29 10.09
CA LEU A 716 11.88 21.90 9.39
C LEU A 716 11.73 23.35 9.86
N ILE A 717 12.02 24.31 8.99
CA ILE A 717 11.96 25.72 9.36
C ILE A 717 10.51 26.11 9.69
N GLY A 718 10.30 26.64 10.91
CA GLY A 718 8.96 26.96 11.40
C GLY A 718 8.10 25.74 11.72
N GLY A 719 8.67 24.54 11.71
CA GLY A 719 7.97 23.27 11.89
C GLY A 719 7.42 23.10 13.30
N SER A 720 6.12 22.76 13.37
CA SER A 720 5.48 22.26 14.57
C SER A 720 4.39 21.26 14.18
N GLY A 721 4.15 20.28 15.05
CA GLY A 721 3.11 19.27 14.78
C GLY A 721 1.73 19.86 14.54
N GLY A 722 1.36 20.87 15.35
CA GLY A 722 0.10 21.59 15.15
C GLY A 722 0.06 22.41 13.86
N GLY A 723 1.20 23.01 13.45
CA GLY A 723 1.23 23.88 12.26
C GLY A 723 1.26 23.11 10.94
N PHE A 724 1.93 21.97 10.87
CA PHE A 724 2.11 21.22 9.62
C PHE A 724 1.16 20.01 9.51
N CYS A 725 1.15 19.13 10.50
CA CYS A 725 0.31 17.95 10.52
C CYS A 725 -1.16 18.24 10.91
N GLY A 726 -1.40 19.30 11.73
CA GLY A 726 -2.75 19.70 12.08
C GLY A 726 -3.65 20.00 10.88
N PRO A 727 -3.22 20.80 9.90
CA PRO A 727 -4.00 21.06 8.68
C PRO A 727 -4.23 19.81 7.82
N VAL A 728 -3.28 18.88 7.73
CA VAL A 728 -3.45 17.60 7.02
C VAL A 728 -4.57 16.80 7.66
N PHE A 729 -4.51 16.64 9.00
CA PHE A 729 -5.56 15.98 9.76
C PHE A 729 -6.92 16.66 9.59
N GLN A 730 -6.99 17.98 9.66
CA GLN A 730 -8.23 18.75 9.52
C GLN A 730 -8.90 18.49 8.18
N ARG A 731 -8.17 18.65 7.07
CA ARG A 731 -8.70 18.45 5.71
C ARG A 731 -9.24 17.04 5.53
N PHE A 732 -8.46 16.04 5.90
CA PHE A 732 -8.88 14.65 5.82
C PHE A 732 -10.13 14.38 6.65
N MET A 733 -10.14 14.82 7.91
CA MET A 733 -11.24 14.54 8.81
C MET A 733 -12.53 15.26 8.43
N GLU A 734 -12.48 16.42 7.79
CA GLU A 734 -13.66 17.10 7.24
C GLU A 734 -14.43 16.22 6.25
N LYS A 735 -13.73 15.38 5.49
CA LYS A 735 -14.34 14.37 4.62
C LYS A 735 -14.76 13.13 5.40
N ALA A 736 -13.86 12.60 6.22
CA ALA A 736 -14.06 11.34 6.92
C ALA A 736 -15.31 11.35 7.83
N ILE A 737 -15.54 12.45 8.55
CA ILE A 737 -16.71 12.58 9.44
C ILE A 737 -18.04 12.61 8.70
N VAL A 738 -18.08 12.92 7.41
CA VAL A 738 -19.31 12.88 6.61
C VAL A 738 -19.81 11.46 6.47
N THR A 739 -18.92 10.52 6.24
CA THR A 739 -19.25 9.09 6.03
C THR A 739 -19.29 8.32 7.34
N TYR A 740 -18.29 8.53 8.19
CA TYR A 740 -18.09 7.74 9.42
C TYR A 740 -18.68 8.41 10.66
N GLY A 741 -19.06 9.66 10.55
CA GLY A 741 -19.64 10.42 11.66
C GLY A 741 -18.61 10.77 12.73
N GLY A 742 -19.10 10.97 13.93
CA GLY A 742 -18.40 11.27 15.16
C GLY A 742 -19.40 11.76 16.18
N GLY A 743 -19.42 11.14 17.35
CA GLY A 743 -20.31 11.46 18.46
C GLY A 743 -19.55 11.84 19.73
N PRO A 744 -20.26 12.05 20.83
CA PRO A 744 -19.64 12.11 22.14
C PRO A 744 -18.85 10.82 22.40
N PHE A 745 -17.71 10.95 23.05
CA PHE A 745 -16.99 9.78 23.56
C PHE A 745 -17.83 9.09 24.63
N GLU A 746 -17.78 7.77 24.66
CA GLU A 746 -18.51 6.97 25.61
C GLU A 746 -18.06 7.27 27.05
N VAL A 747 -19.04 7.53 27.91
CA VAL A 747 -18.81 7.87 29.32
C VAL A 747 -18.93 6.61 30.16
N PRO A 748 -17.86 6.16 30.85
CA PRO A 748 -17.98 5.03 31.77
C PRO A 748 -18.92 5.29 32.93
N ASP A 749 -19.65 4.26 33.37
CA ASP A 749 -20.62 4.36 34.46
C ASP A 749 -20.02 4.83 35.80
N GLU A 750 -18.74 4.54 36.02
CA GLU A 750 -18.02 4.92 37.25
C GLU A 750 -17.56 6.38 37.26
N CYS A 751 -17.87 7.19 36.24
CA CYS A 751 -17.50 8.59 36.19
C CYS A 751 -18.35 9.48 37.08
N ASN A 752 -17.77 10.10 38.11
CA ASN A 752 -18.36 11.21 38.85
C ASN A 752 -17.88 12.54 38.29
N PHE A 753 -18.79 13.31 37.67
CA PHE A 753 -18.44 14.55 37.03
C PHE A 753 -18.44 15.73 38.01
N ILE A 754 -17.31 16.42 38.09
CA ILE A 754 -17.10 17.57 38.97
C ILE A 754 -16.50 18.72 38.14
N ASN A 755 -16.99 19.95 38.39
CA ASN A 755 -16.37 21.13 37.82
C ASN A 755 -15.11 21.46 38.59
N ILE A 756 -14.01 21.63 37.88
CA ILE A 756 -12.75 22.08 38.44
C ILE A 756 -12.24 23.34 37.74
N ASP A 757 -11.45 24.12 38.43
CA ASP A 757 -10.64 25.14 37.78
C ASP A 757 -9.43 24.51 37.11
N ARG A 758 -9.29 24.69 35.80
CA ARG A 758 -8.23 24.05 35.02
C ARG A 758 -6.83 24.57 35.28
N PHE A 759 -6.69 25.69 35.98
CA PHE A 759 -5.39 26.27 36.36
C PHE A 759 -4.96 25.86 37.73
N THR A 760 -5.90 25.71 38.66
CA THR A 760 -5.58 25.38 40.05
C THR A 760 -5.93 23.94 40.45
N GLY A 761 -6.72 23.22 39.63
CA GLY A 761 -7.24 21.89 39.96
C GLY A 761 -8.31 21.89 41.04
N GLY A 762 -8.65 23.05 41.61
CA GLY A 762 -9.60 23.17 42.71
C GLY A 762 -11.06 22.89 42.25
N ARG A 763 -11.82 22.21 43.15
CA ARG A 763 -13.22 21.95 42.90
C ARG A 763 -14.04 23.26 42.91
N LEU A 764 -14.89 23.42 41.91
CA LEU A 764 -15.80 24.52 41.79
C LEU A 764 -17.24 24.06 42.02
N SER A 765 -18.16 25.02 42.22
CA SER A 765 -19.59 24.72 42.35
C SER A 765 -20.17 24.15 41.07
N ASP A 766 -21.26 23.40 41.15
CA ASP A 766 -21.93 22.80 39.97
C ASP A 766 -22.43 23.82 38.97
N GLY A 767 -22.73 25.06 39.41
CA GLY A 767 -23.15 26.18 38.56
C GLY A 767 -22.00 27.04 38.04
N ALA A 768 -20.75 26.71 38.29
CA ALA A 768 -19.59 27.45 37.80
C ALA A 768 -19.54 27.44 36.28
N SER A 769 -19.19 28.58 35.68
CA SER A 769 -19.04 28.78 34.24
C SER A 769 -17.89 29.74 33.95
N GLY A 770 -17.32 29.63 32.77
CA GLY A 770 -16.21 30.49 32.32
C GLY A 770 -15.08 29.63 31.67
N ASP A 771 -14.12 30.31 31.06
CA ASP A 771 -13.01 29.66 30.32
C ASP A 771 -12.07 28.85 31.20
N ASN A 772 -12.09 29.08 32.50
CA ASN A 772 -11.29 28.31 33.46
C ASN A 772 -12.02 27.09 34.01
N VAL A 773 -13.31 26.91 33.73
CA VAL A 773 -14.09 25.79 34.25
C VAL A 773 -14.06 24.62 33.30
N VAL A 774 -13.71 23.47 33.83
CA VAL A 774 -13.74 22.19 33.10
C VAL A 774 -14.48 21.15 33.94
N ARG A 775 -15.40 20.43 33.30
CA ARG A 775 -16.12 19.31 33.91
C ARG A 775 -15.35 18.02 33.73
N GLU A 776 -14.80 17.49 34.82
CA GLU A 776 -13.94 16.31 34.83
C GLU A 776 -14.63 15.09 35.39
N CYS A 777 -14.27 13.93 34.85
CA CYS A 777 -14.63 12.64 35.41
C CYS A 777 -13.61 12.22 36.49
N PHE A 778 -14.11 11.84 37.65
CA PHE A 778 -13.32 11.26 38.74
C PHE A 778 -13.86 9.89 39.12
N ARG A 779 -13.01 8.98 39.57
CA ARG A 779 -13.44 7.76 40.24
C ARG A 779 -13.96 8.09 41.63
N GLY A 780 -14.88 7.27 42.15
CA GLY A 780 -15.37 7.46 43.53
C GLY A 780 -14.24 7.45 44.55
N GLY A 781 -14.14 8.54 45.31
CA GLY A 781 -13.08 8.73 46.33
C GLY A 781 -11.82 9.43 45.88
N GLU A 782 -11.71 9.77 44.58
CA GLU A 782 -10.58 10.52 44.00
C GLU A 782 -10.93 12.01 43.75
N GLU A 783 -12.12 12.43 44.11
CA GLU A 783 -12.62 13.77 43.85
C GLU A 783 -11.88 14.83 44.65
N PRO A 784 -11.55 16.00 44.05
CA PRO A 784 -10.97 17.13 44.78
C PRO A 784 -11.91 17.59 45.90
N LEU A 785 -11.35 17.86 47.08
CA LEU A 785 -12.11 18.29 48.21
C LEU A 785 -12.69 19.71 47.96
N PHE A 786 -14.00 19.84 48.25
CA PHE A 786 -14.70 21.11 48.04
C PHE A 786 -14.32 22.17 49.11
N GLY A 787 -14.02 23.38 48.67
CA GLY A 787 -13.70 24.49 49.56
C GLY A 787 -12.31 24.51 50.17
N ILE A 788 -11.47 23.51 49.84
CA ILE A 788 -10.07 23.50 50.22
C ILE A 788 -9.27 24.07 49.04
N GLN A 789 -8.88 25.32 49.14
CA GLN A 789 -7.84 25.87 48.27
C GLN A 789 -6.50 25.51 48.89
N PHE A 790 -5.75 24.66 48.23
CA PHE A 790 -4.35 24.49 48.55
C PHE A 790 -3.58 25.61 47.87
N ASP A 791 -3.23 26.60 48.67
CA ASP A 791 -2.30 27.64 48.26
C ASP A 791 -0.95 27.01 47.98
N GLY A 792 -0.69 26.71 46.71
CA GLY A 792 0.52 26.08 46.29
C GLY A 792 0.38 24.73 45.64
N GLY A 793 -0.86 24.22 45.56
CA GLY A 793 -1.14 22.95 44.89
C GLY A 793 -0.70 21.73 45.73
N PHE A 794 -1.43 20.68 45.48
CA PHE A 794 -1.06 19.35 45.94
C PHE A 794 0.07 18.84 45.08
N ALA A 795 1.17 18.55 45.67
CA ALA A 795 2.18 17.77 45.00
C ALA A 795 1.73 16.29 44.89
N MET A 796 2.16 15.63 43.85
CA MET A 796 1.73 14.29 43.45
C MET A 796 1.99 13.21 44.47
N SER A 797 2.89 13.38 45.43
CA SER A 797 3.21 12.41 46.44
C SER A 797 2.64 12.81 47.78
N ALA A 798 2.03 11.85 48.50
CA ALA A 798 1.53 12.06 49.87
C ALA A 798 2.61 12.51 50.86
N ASP A 799 3.86 12.33 50.51
CA ASP A 799 5.01 12.65 51.34
C ASP A 799 5.60 14.05 51.13
N LEU A 800 5.02 14.83 50.18
CA LEU A 800 5.49 16.17 49.94
C LEU A 800 4.92 17.17 50.94
N PRO A 801 5.76 18.01 51.59
CA PRO A 801 5.25 19.03 52.47
C PRO A 801 4.44 20.07 51.71
N LEU A 802 3.27 20.41 52.24
CA LEU A 802 2.45 21.51 51.76
C LEU A 802 3.23 22.82 51.95
N VAL A 803 3.27 23.65 50.93
CA VAL A 803 3.86 24.97 51.01
C VAL A 803 2.79 25.96 51.52
N ASP A 804 3.05 26.57 52.66
CA ASP A 804 2.07 27.40 53.37
C ASP A 804 1.76 28.76 52.70
N GLU A 805 2.57 29.20 51.71
CA GLU A 805 2.34 30.49 51.03
C GLU A 805 2.54 30.38 49.49
N VAL A 806 1.56 30.82 48.73
CA VAL A 806 1.69 31.03 47.28
C VAL A 806 2.33 32.39 47.04
N PRO A 807 3.46 32.48 46.36
CA PRO A 807 4.03 33.78 46.04
C PRO A 807 3.08 34.57 45.13
N GLN A 808 2.68 35.73 45.55
CA GLN A 808 1.85 36.68 44.82
C GLN A 808 2.54 37.33 43.63
N THR A 809 3.86 37.16 43.54
CA THR A 809 4.69 37.75 42.48
C THR A 809 5.65 36.73 41.90
N THR A 810 6.04 36.96 40.66
CA THR A 810 7.13 36.18 40.06
C THR A 810 8.40 36.32 40.86
N ARG A 811 9.08 35.21 41.16
CA ARG A 811 10.37 35.23 41.83
C ARG A 811 11.43 34.50 41.04
N GLN A 812 12.65 34.91 41.22
CA GLN A 812 13.81 34.21 40.67
C GLN A 812 14.29 33.13 41.62
N VAL A 813 14.43 31.93 41.10
CA VAL A 813 14.99 30.81 41.83
C VAL A 813 16.33 30.45 41.22
N ARG A 814 17.32 30.24 42.09
CA ARG A 814 18.65 29.83 41.66
C ARG A 814 18.78 28.33 41.72
N SER A 815 19.09 27.73 40.57
CA SER A 815 19.35 26.30 40.49
C SER A 815 20.74 25.95 41.04
N SER A 816 21.01 24.68 41.34
CA SER A 816 22.30 24.22 41.89
C SER A 816 23.49 24.51 40.98
N ASP A 817 23.26 24.71 39.67
CA ASP A 817 24.29 25.09 38.68
C ASP A 817 24.54 26.61 38.61
N GLY A 818 23.87 27.40 39.46
CA GLY A 818 23.97 28.85 39.51
C GLY A 818 23.08 29.58 38.47
N SER A 819 22.31 28.87 37.62
CA SER A 819 21.33 29.47 36.74
C SER A 819 20.15 30.02 37.55
N THR A 820 19.48 31.06 36.99
CA THR A 820 18.27 31.63 37.59
C THR A 820 17.08 31.38 36.72
N ALA A 821 16.00 30.82 37.27
CA ALA A 821 14.72 30.67 36.64
C ALA A 821 13.69 31.64 37.25
N THR A 822 12.85 32.22 36.40
CA THR A 822 11.71 33.03 36.86
C THR A 822 10.51 32.11 37.04
N VAL A 823 10.01 32.06 38.24
CA VAL A 823 8.86 31.22 38.63
C VAL A 823 7.64 32.11 38.77
N GLY A 824 6.51 31.65 38.17
CA GLY A 824 5.26 32.40 38.19
C GLY A 824 4.68 32.57 39.59
N PRO A 825 3.65 33.43 39.74
CA PRO A 825 3.08 33.76 41.02
C PRO A 825 2.43 32.58 41.74
N ASN A 826 2.05 31.54 41.02
CA ASN A 826 1.40 30.33 41.59
C ASN A 826 2.37 29.18 41.81
N ALA A 827 3.66 29.40 41.63
CA ALA A 827 4.66 28.33 41.82
C ALA A 827 4.99 28.15 43.29
N SER A 828 4.90 26.93 43.79
CA SER A 828 5.40 26.58 45.12
C SER A 828 6.64 25.71 45.00
N PHE A 829 7.48 25.78 46.07
CA PHE A 829 8.69 24.97 46.18
C PHE A 829 8.42 23.72 47.03
N GLY A 830 7.50 22.88 46.55
CA GLY A 830 7.41 21.53 47.04
C GLY A 830 8.59 20.71 46.47
N THR A 831 9.12 19.81 47.22
CA THR A 831 10.05 18.80 46.72
C THR A 831 9.26 17.57 46.34
N LEU A 832 9.47 17.04 45.15
CA LEU A 832 9.09 15.66 44.86
C LEU A 832 9.93 14.73 45.73
N SER A 833 9.34 13.61 46.15
CA SER A 833 10.01 12.68 47.09
C SER A 833 11.38 12.19 46.61
N SER A 834 11.60 12.21 45.31
CA SER A 834 12.81 11.70 44.66
C SER A 834 13.80 12.77 44.20
N GLY A 835 13.51 14.05 44.33
CA GLY A 835 14.40 15.05 43.84
C GLY A 835 13.92 16.47 44.14
N GLY A 836 14.59 17.12 45.03
CA GLY A 836 14.25 18.49 45.37
C GLY A 836 14.19 19.40 44.15
N LEU A 837 13.30 20.34 44.20
CA LEU A 837 13.36 21.54 43.41
C LEU A 837 14.54 22.36 43.84
N TYR A 838 15.52 22.51 43.01
CA TYR A 838 16.68 23.35 43.23
C TYR A 838 16.78 24.45 42.18
#